data_e2b9c867c4d086aca4739fb4d0d84e86
#
_entry.id   e2b9c867c4d086aca4739fb4d0d84e86
#
_cell.length_a   1.000
_cell.length_b   1.000
_cell.length_c   1.000
_cell.angle_alpha   90.00
_cell.angle_beta   90.00
_cell.angle_gamma   90.00
#
_symmetry.space_group_name_H-M   'P 1'
#
loop_
_entity.id
_entity.type
_entity.pdbx_description
1 polymer ?
#
loop_
_entity_poly.entity_id
_entity_poly.type
_entity_poly.pdbx_seq_one_letter_code
_entity_poly.pdbx_strand_id
1 'polypeptide(L)'
;MKSTLAFAVLSALAVSVQAQDQVTEEQKATLQTETTKLQTIVVTTAGGFEQNIADAPASISVITAEELQKKSYTDVIDAVKNMPGVSVQGGGNNKEITIRGMGATYTKYLVDGRPISAGRAVNGNGTDGGKIGAYLPPINMIERIEVVRGPMSSLYGSDAMGGVINIITKKASASNWHGSISPEYTKSDNDYANDSYGVSMYVTGPLIQDKLSLSIDGNFQGNDESDFVGGEGQKSGSSESEKKVRKLGTELVWNVDEHNDIGLRYDFTGQQYTTTLGKSVDVATQASINENEKNLYTLTHKARYDNFTLDSYYQDETTKKVYSGVVADEKNEELKVFNTQGSFFLGNHALTVGGQYQKEKITDTTNGLADITGVTSLDRWLFALYAENEWSVTDDFALTVGARYNKDEYFGGEITPRVYGVYHLTDALTLKGGVSTGYKQPTISQISEGFGSRTGKGSAVIIGNPDLSPEKSTSYEFGFNYSAPELGLTSSLMVFKSDFKDKIVEDRLCDTPGTTNSSPVEEWKCSANGKPYRFVSQMKNVSDAEMKGAEFTLDYDVLDNLHASTSYTYTKTEQKSGEFKGQPLNKMPKHMLNVGLDYDVSDTWTTWLDYNYRGKTSDYLSRTSMDNGTPGYGTFDAGAVFKATDNLSLTAGIYNIANKEITNGDYDIVLDGRRYTVGMNIKF
;
A
#
# COMPACT_ATOMS: atom_id res chain seq x y z
N MET A 1 16.96 -21.60 26.66
CA MET A 1 17.79 -20.39 26.43
C MET A 1 16.93 -19.22 25.89
N LYS A 2 15.67 -19.07 26.33
CA LYS A 2 14.75 -18.00 25.88
C LYS A 2 14.50 -16.87 26.89
N SER A 3 15.22 -16.82 28.01
CA SER A 3 14.95 -15.87 29.10
C SER A 3 16.08 -14.88 29.41
N THR A 4 17.16 -14.85 28.66
CA THR A 4 18.35 -14.06 29.02
C THR A 4 18.61 -12.83 28.14
N LEU A 5 17.86 -12.62 27.07
CA LEU A 5 18.03 -11.46 26.20
C LEU A 5 17.18 -10.24 26.60
N ALA A 6 16.12 -10.43 27.37
CA ALA A 6 15.23 -9.34 27.78
C ALA A 6 15.80 -8.43 28.88
N PHE A 7 16.82 -8.87 29.60
CA PHE A 7 17.40 -8.12 30.75
C PHE A 7 18.63 -7.26 30.38
N ALA A 8 19.23 -7.47 29.22
CA ALA A 8 20.45 -6.75 28.84
C ALA A 8 20.19 -5.37 28.21
N VAL A 9 18.97 -5.09 27.76
CA VAL A 9 18.60 -3.81 27.12
C VAL A 9 18.16 -2.76 28.15
N LEU A 10 17.72 -3.19 29.34
CA LEU A 10 17.24 -2.28 30.39
C LEU A 10 18.36 -1.66 31.27
N SER A 11 19.60 -2.15 31.20
CA SER A 11 20.69 -1.65 32.01
C SER A 11 21.57 -0.57 31.34
N ALA A 12 21.34 -0.22 30.08
CA ALA A 12 22.11 0.80 29.38
C ALA A 12 21.47 2.20 29.39
N LEU A 13 20.25 2.36 29.93
CA LEU A 13 19.46 3.61 29.88
C LEU A 13 19.46 4.45 31.13
N ALA A 14 20.36 4.17 32.09
CA ALA A 14 20.39 4.86 33.38
C ALA A 14 21.51 5.92 33.51
N VAL A 15 21.89 6.62 32.47
CA VAL A 15 22.81 7.78 32.62
C VAL A 15 22.34 8.94 31.72
N SER A 16 22.05 10.05 32.42
CA SER A 16 21.86 11.41 31.93
C SER A 16 20.42 11.92 31.76
N VAL A 17 19.77 12.21 32.87
CA VAL A 17 18.75 13.27 32.91
C VAL A 17 19.26 14.32 33.91
N GLN A 18 19.84 15.40 33.39
CA GLN A 18 19.96 16.70 34.08
C GLN A 18 20.36 17.79 33.08
N ALA A 19 19.33 18.44 32.51
CA ALA A 19 19.38 19.85 32.13
C ALA A 19 17.93 20.34 32.09
N GLN A 20 17.48 20.96 33.19
CA GLN A 20 16.23 21.74 33.20
C GLN A 20 16.55 23.15 32.76
N ASP A 21 16.10 23.55 31.59
CA ASP A 21 15.93 24.98 31.27
C ASP A 21 14.53 25.41 31.71
N GLN A 22 14.49 26.42 32.58
CA GLN A 22 13.25 27.03 33.06
C GLN A 22 12.62 27.87 31.95
N VAL A 23 11.52 27.38 31.39
CA VAL A 23 10.63 28.17 30.53
C VAL A 23 9.81 29.12 31.41
N THR A 24 9.90 30.43 31.16
CA THR A 24 9.22 31.46 31.94
C THR A 24 7.70 31.43 31.73
N GLU A 25 6.91 31.82 32.75
CA GLU A 25 5.44 31.80 32.72
C GLU A 25 4.82 32.66 31.58
N GLU A 26 5.52 33.66 31.05
CA GLU A 26 5.07 34.42 29.90
C GLU A 26 5.12 33.65 28.58
N GLN A 27 5.99 32.66 28.43
CA GLN A 27 6.01 31.75 27.27
C GLN A 27 4.91 30.69 27.36
N LYS A 28 4.49 30.31 28.57
CA LYS A 28 3.33 29.42 28.78
C LYS A 28 1.99 30.10 28.43
N ALA A 29 1.86 31.39 28.72
CA ALA A 29 0.64 32.15 28.43
C ALA A 29 0.44 32.40 26.91
N THR A 30 1.51 32.48 26.13
CA THR A 30 1.44 32.65 24.66
C THR A 30 1.13 31.34 23.93
N LEU A 31 1.45 30.19 24.56
CA LEU A 31 1.12 28.85 24.03
C LEU A 31 -0.31 28.39 24.35
N GLN A 32 -1.00 29.04 25.29
CA GLN A 32 -2.38 28.68 25.70
C GLN A 32 -3.48 29.46 24.96
N THR A 33 -3.14 30.34 24.01
CA THR A 33 -4.13 31.11 23.23
C THR A 33 -4.08 30.78 21.75
N GLU A 34 -3.40 29.76 21.32
CA GLU A 34 -3.65 29.18 20.00
C GLU A 34 -4.85 28.23 20.12
N THR A 35 -6.03 28.81 19.89
CA THR A 35 -7.20 28.02 19.40
C THR A 35 -6.68 26.98 18.42
N THR A 36 -7.11 25.75 18.60
CA THR A 36 -6.84 24.61 17.71
C THR A 36 -7.24 24.97 16.30
N LYS A 37 -6.39 25.71 15.58
CA LYS A 37 -6.51 25.85 14.13
C LYS A 37 -6.29 24.45 13.60
N LEU A 38 -7.29 23.86 12.95
CA LEU A 38 -7.12 22.66 12.13
C LEU A 38 -5.85 22.88 11.32
N GLN A 39 -4.83 22.07 11.57
CA GLN A 39 -3.55 22.19 10.87
C GLN A 39 -3.83 22.04 9.38
N THR A 40 -3.40 23.00 8.58
CA THR A 40 -3.50 22.89 7.13
C THR A 40 -2.78 21.63 6.67
N ILE A 41 -3.54 20.63 6.22
CA ILE A 41 -2.96 19.36 5.75
C ILE A 41 -2.31 19.63 4.40
N VAL A 42 -1.00 19.44 4.36
CA VAL A 42 -0.19 19.58 3.14
C VAL A 42 0.00 18.22 2.48
N VAL A 43 -0.15 18.17 1.17
CA VAL A 43 0.02 16.97 0.34
C VAL A 43 0.98 17.23 -0.82
N THR A 44 1.64 16.18 -1.28
CA THR A 44 2.60 16.25 -2.39
C THR A 44 2.23 15.37 -3.58
N THR A 45 1.44 14.32 -3.34
CA THR A 45 1.20 13.26 -4.35
C THR A 45 0.34 13.73 -5.52
N ALA A 46 -0.52 14.74 -5.34
CA ALA A 46 -1.46 15.17 -6.37
C ALA A 46 -0.84 16.03 -7.48
N GLY A 47 0.15 16.87 -7.17
CA GLY A 47 0.77 17.82 -8.11
C GLY A 47 2.30 17.65 -8.25
N GLY A 48 2.92 16.80 -7.42
CA GLY A 48 4.38 16.62 -7.40
C GLY A 48 5.14 17.71 -6.63
N PHE A 49 4.44 18.62 -5.95
CA PHE A 49 4.95 19.63 -5.04
C PHE A 49 4.03 19.78 -3.82
N GLU A 50 4.53 20.40 -2.75
CA GLU A 50 3.75 20.60 -1.52
C GLU A 50 2.64 21.63 -1.74
N GLN A 51 1.38 21.26 -1.44
CA GLN A 51 0.20 22.11 -1.56
C GLN A 51 -0.85 21.73 -0.52
N ASN A 52 -1.79 22.64 -0.24
CA ASN A 52 -2.91 22.35 0.64
C ASN A 52 -3.80 21.26 0.03
N ILE A 53 -4.30 20.32 0.85
CA ILE A 53 -5.23 19.27 0.41
C ILE A 53 -6.51 19.86 -0.24
N ALA A 54 -6.96 21.06 0.19
CA ALA A 54 -8.10 21.74 -0.41
C ALA A 54 -7.84 22.15 -1.86
N ASP A 55 -6.60 22.48 -2.23
CA ASP A 55 -6.19 22.93 -3.56
C ASP A 55 -5.76 21.77 -4.44
N ALA A 56 -5.45 20.62 -3.85
CA ALA A 56 -4.94 19.46 -4.57
C ALA A 56 -5.90 18.98 -5.67
N PRO A 57 -5.44 18.86 -6.94
CA PRO A 57 -6.28 18.49 -8.07
C PRO A 57 -6.52 16.97 -8.12
N ALA A 58 -7.00 16.38 -7.04
CA ALA A 58 -7.28 14.94 -6.92
C ALA A 58 -8.26 14.65 -5.78
N SER A 59 -8.89 13.47 -5.83
CA SER A 59 -9.51 12.82 -4.68
C SER A 59 -8.42 12.25 -3.78
N ILE A 60 -8.06 12.97 -2.71
CA ILE A 60 -6.99 12.58 -1.80
C ILE A 60 -7.50 12.50 -0.35
N SER A 61 -6.98 11.55 0.40
CA SER A 61 -7.16 11.44 1.85
C SER A 61 -5.79 11.25 2.50
N VAL A 62 -5.66 11.73 3.73
CA VAL A 62 -4.41 11.70 4.49
C VAL A 62 -4.66 11.04 5.84
N ILE A 63 -3.70 10.28 6.33
CA ILE A 63 -3.61 9.85 7.73
C ILE A 63 -2.35 10.48 8.29
N THR A 64 -2.48 11.25 9.34
CA THR A 64 -1.37 11.97 10.00
C THR A 64 -0.60 11.06 10.96
N ALA A 65 0.61 11.48 11.35
CA ALA A 65 1.39 10.76 12.39
C ALA A 65 0.63 10.67 13.72
N GLU A 66 -0.17 11.69 14.06
CA GLU A 66 -0.98 11.68 15.27
C GLU A 66 -2.06 10.61 15.22
N GLU A 67 -2.81 10.52 14.13
CA GLU A 67 -3.84 9.49 13.92
C GLU A 67 -3.24 8.09 13.92
N LEU A 68 -2.04 7.91 13.32
CA LEU A 68 -1.30 6.64 13.35
C LEU A 68 -0.90 6.21 14.77
N GLN A 69 -0.73 7.15 15.71
CA GLN A 69 -0.36 6.85 17.10
C GLN A 69 -1.55 6.60 18.03
N LYS A 70 -2.78 6.92 17.61
CA LYS A 70 -4.00 6.69 18.42
C LYS A 70 -4.40 5.22 18.47
N LYS A 71 -4.03 4.41 17.47
CA LYS A 71 -4.42 3.01 17.33
C LYS A 71 -3.21 2.12 17.06
N SER A 72 -3.32 0.85 17.39
CA SER A 72 -2.31 -0.14 17.02
C SER A 72 -2.58 -0.66 15.62
N TYR A 73 -1.71 -0.30 14.67
CA TYR A 73 -1.72 -0.79 13.29
C TYR A 73 -0.56 -1.74 13.07
N THR A 74 -0.84 -2.91 12.52
CA THR A 74 0.20 -3.92 12.23
C THR A 74 1.14 -3.50 11.09
N ASP A 75 0.62 -2.75 10.13
CA ASP A 75 1.35 -2.22 8.98
C ASP A 75 0.54 -1.09 8.30
N VAL A 76 1.09 -0.53 7.22
CA VAL A 76 0.44 0.53 6.43
C VAL A 76 -0.88 0.06 5.81
N ILE A 77 -1.00 -1.22 5.42
CA ILE A 77 -2.23 -1.78 4.84
C ILE A 77 -3.36 -1.74 5.87
N ASP A 78 -3.04 -2.11 7.12
CA ASP A 78 -3.99 -2.04 8.23
C ASP A 78 -4.42 -0.60 8.53
N ALA A 79 -3.50 0.35 8.43
CA ALA A 79 -3.80 1.78 8.65
C ALA A 79 -4.77 2.35 7.61
N VAL A 80 -4.61 2.01 6.32
CA VAL A 80 -5.42 2.60 5.25
C VAL A 80 -6.72 1.86 4.94
N LYS A 81 -6.96 0.68 5.53
CA LYS A 81 -8.10 -0.22 5.21
C LYS A 81 -9.49 0.39 5.35
N ASN A 82 -9.63 1.42 6.19
CA ASN A 82 -10.89 2.09 6.50
C ASN A 82 -11.05 3.44 5.78
N MET A 83 -10.08 3.82 4.93
CA MET A 83 -10.20 5.05 4.12
C MET A 83 -11.29 4.91 3.06
N PRO A 84 -11.95 6.03 2.68
CA PRO A 84 -12.96 6.00 1.63
C PRO A 84 -12.38 5.47 0.31
N GLY A 85 -13.16 4.65 -0.40
CA GLY A 85 -12.75 4.04 -1.67
C GLY A 85 -11.71 2.92 -1.57
N VAL A 86 -11.17 2.66 -0.38
CA VAL A 86 -10.16 1.61 -0.13
C VAL A 86 -10.84 0.38 0.46
N SER A 87 -10.53 -0.80 -0.07
CA SER A 87 -10.93 -2.06 0.54
C SER A 87 -9.76 -3.04 0.58
N VAL A 88 -9.73 -3.90 1.61
CA VAL A 88 -8.76 -4.97 1.73
C VAL A 88 -9.40 -6.28 1.26
N GLN A 89 -8.71 -7.00 0.40
CA GLN A 89 -9.03 -8.35 -0.04
C GLN A 89 -8.01 -9.33 0.55
N GLY A 90 -8.38 -10.62 0.65
CA GLY A 90 -7.55 -11.62 1.29
C GLY A 90 -7.55 -11.50 2.82
N GLY A 91 -6.78 -12.32 3.49
CA GLY A 91 -6.65 -12.37 4.95
C GLY A 91 -5.30 -12.91 5.38
N GLY A 92 -5.03 -12.87 6.68
CA GLY A 92 -3.76 -13.33 7.23
C GLY A 92 -2.56 -12.60 6.61
N ASN A 93 -1.62 -13.37 6.10
CA ASN A 93 -0.41 -12.84 5.46
C ASN A 93 -0.58 -12.40 3.99
N ASN A 94 -1.79 -12.50 3.43
CA ASN A 94 -2.10 -12.20 2.02
C ASN A 94 -3.14 -11.08 1.88
N LYS A 95 -2.98 -9.98 2.63
CA LYS A 95 -3.85 -8.81 2.55
C LYS A 95 -3.44 -7.91 1.38
N GLU A 96 -4.40 -7.57 0.53
CA GLU A 96 -4.19 -6.71 -0.64
C GLU A 96 -5.15 -5.52 -0.62
N ILE A 97 -4.66 -4.34 -1.02
CA ILE A 97 -5.49 -3.15 -1.15
C ILE A 97 -6.07 -3.06 -2.55
N THR A 98 -7.35 -2.76 -2.63
CA THR A 98 -8.03 -2.36 -3.86
C THR A 98 -8.58 -0.95 -3.69
N ILE A 99 -8.46 -0.12 -4.72
CA ILE A 99 -8.98 1.25 -4.72
C ILE A 99 -10.08 1.37 -5.77
N ARG A 100 -11.27 1.85 -5.38
CA ARG A 100 -12.45 2.03 -6.25
C ARG A 100 -12.81 0.79 -7.09
N GLY A 101 -12.56 -0.40 -6.56
CA GLY A 101 -12.84 -1.66 -7.26
C GLY A 101 -11.75 -2.13 -8.21
N MET A 102 -10.68 -1.39 -8.38
CA MET A 102 -9.49 -1.86 -9.10
C MET A 102 -8.63 -2.70 -8.19
N GLY A 103 -8.23 -3.89 -8.65
CA GLY A 103 -7.42 -4.83 -7.88
C GLY A 103 -6.06 -4.27 -7.47
N ALA A 104 -5.38 -4.96 -6.56
CA ALA A 104 -4.12 -4.50 -5.98
C ALA A 104 -3.01 -4.25 -7.00
N THR A 105 -3.05 -4.93 -8.15
CA THR A 105 -2.08 -4.72 -9.23
C THR A 105 -2.20 -3.36 -9.93
N TYR A 106 -3.23 -2.58 -9.63
CA TYR A 106 -3.48 -1.24 -10.16
C TYR A 106 -3.24 -0.14 -9.11
N THR A 107 -2.74 -0.51 -7.93
CA THR A 107 -2.36 0.41 -6.87
C THR A 107 -0.85 0.56 -6.82
N LYS A 108 -0.34 1.78 -6.96
CA LYS A 108 1.08 2.09 -6.85
C LYS A 108 1.44 2.51 -5.44
N TYR A 109 2.50 1.92 -4.89
CA TYR A 109 3.03 2.27 -3.58
C TYR A 109 4.28 3.11 -3.75
N LEU A 110 4.35 4.20 -3.01
CA LEU A 110 5.49 5.10 -2.98
C LEU A 110 5.97 5.30 -1.53
N VAL A 111 7.27 5.55 -1.38
CA VAL A 111 7.88 6.07 -0.16
C VAL A 111 8.60 7.36 -0.53
N ASP A 112 8.17 8.48 0.05
CA ASP A 112 8.64 9.84 -0.28
C ASP A 112 8.62 10.13 -1.80
N GLY A 113 7.54 9.74 -2.48
CA GLY A 113 7.35 9.90 -3.92
C GLY A 113 8.08 8.88 -4.80
N ARG A 114 8.86 7.96 -4.23
CA ARG A 114 9.66 6.96 -4.94
C ARG A 114 8.96 5.59 -4.96
N PRO A 115 8.88 4.90 -6.11
CA PRO A 115 8.18 3.62 -6.20
C PRO A 115 8.88 2.50 -5.41
N ILE A 116 8.07 1.65 -4.79
CA ILE A 116 8.49 0.41 -4.15
C ILE A 116 7.82 -0.75 -4.90
N SER A 117 8.61 -1.71 -5.39
CA SER A 117 8.06 -2.92 -5.99
C SER A 117 7.43 -3.84 -4.93
N ALA A 118 6.29 -4.43 -5.26
CA ALA A 118 5.72 -5.52 -4.47
C ALA A 118 6.48 -6.86 -4.62
N GLY A 119 7.51 -6.91 -5.45
CA GLY A 119 8.27 -8.15 -5.75
C GLY A 119 7.39 -9.18 -6.47
N ARG A 120 6.54 -8.73 -7.38
CA ARG A 120 5.54 -9.60 -8.04
C ARG A 120 6.15 -10.72 -8.84
N ALA A 121 7.28 -10.46 -9.50
CA ALA A 121 7.98 -11.47 -10.28
C ALA A 121 8.47 -12.64 -9.44
N VAL A 122 8.83 -12.40 -8.18
CA VAL A 122 9.33 -13.41 -7.25
C VAL A 122 8.24 -14.16 -6.50
N ASN A 123 7.07 -13.56 -6.32
CA ASN A 123 6.03 -14.11 -5.46
C ASN A 123 5.04 -15.07 -6.14
N GLY A 124 4.99 -15.09 -7.48
CA GLY A 124 4.13 -16.00 -8.26
C GLY A 124 2.64 -15.62 -8.26
N ASN A 125 1.80 -16.43 -8.87
CA ASN A 125 0.42 -16.14 -9.17
C ASN A 125 -0.46 -15.76 -7.98
N GLY A 126 -0.98 -14.53 -7.98
CA GLY A 126 -2.16 -14.12 -7.21
C GLY A 126 -1.97 -13.87 -5.71
N THR A 127 -0.72 -13.88 -5.20
CA THR A 127 -0.44 -13.61 -3.77
C THR A 127 0.48 -12.39 -3.57
N ASP A 128 0.52 -11.53 -4.54
CA ASP A 128 1.59 -10.54 -4.74
C ASP A 128 1.48 -9.34 -3.80
N GLY A 129 0.26 -8.91 -3.53
CA GLY A 129 0.00 -7.71 -2.73
C GLY A 129 0.19 -7.91 -1.24
N GLY A 130 -0.06 -9.09 -0.73
CA GLY A 130 -0.03 -9.37 0.71
C GLY A 130 1.33 -9.17 1.38
N LYS A 131 2.39 -9.07 0.60
CA LYS A 131 3.76 -8.88 1.10
C LYS A 131 4.23 -7.43 1.05
N ILE A 132 3.52 -6.56 0.33
CA ILE A 132 3.92 -5.16 0.20
C ILE A 132 3.99 -4.46 1.56
N GLY A 133 3.04 -4.70 2.47
CA GLY A 133 3.04 -4.11 3.80
C GLY A 133 4.34 -4.32 4.56
N ALA A 134 4.97 -5.48 4.38
CA ALA A 134 6.26 -5.76 4.97
C ALA A 134 7.43 -4.99 4.32
N TYR A 135 7.30 -4.47 3.12
CA TYR A 135 8.34 -3.65 2.46
C TYR A 135 8.21 -2.15 2.79
N LEU A 136 7.05 -1.71 3.27
CA LEU A 136 6.80 -0.30 3.60
C LEU A 136 7.44 0.09 4.93
N PRO A 137 7.73 1.39 5.19
CA PRO A 137 8.32 1.86 6.43
C PRO A 137 7.53 1.46 7.68
N PRO A 138 8.18 1.31 8.85
CA PRO A 138 7.47 1.10 10.11
C PRO A 138 6.62 2.32 10.49
N ILE A 139 5.48 2.09 11.13
CA ILE A 139 4.47 3.14 11.43
C ILE A 139 5.08 4.32 12.20
N ASN A 140 5.97 4.09 13.15
CA ASN A 140 6.58 5.15 13.95
C ASN A 140 7.53 6.08 13.17
N MET A 141 7.99 5.66 11.99
CA MET A 141 8.80 6.49 11.08
C MET A 141 7.94 7.35 10.14
N ILE A 142 6.64 7.08 10.06
CA ILE A 142 5.75 7.75 9.11
C ILE A 142 5.34 9.12 9.67
N GLU A 143 5.44 10.15 8.82
CA GLU A 143 4.91 11.50 9.06
C GLU A 143 3.44 11.57 8.66
N ARG A 144 3.10 11.02 7.46
CA ARG A 144 1.73 10.89 6.97
C ARG A 144 1.64 9.86 5.85
N ILE A 145 0.44 9.36 5.62
CA ILE A 145 0.11 8.51 4.47
C ILE A 145 -0.87 9.27 3.59
N GLU A 146 -0.53 9.49 2.34
CA GLU A 146 -1.38 10.12 1.33
C GLU A 146 -1.97 9.04 0.40
N VAL A 147 -3.31 8.96 0.31
CA VAL A 147 -4.00 8.04 -0.60
C VAL A 147 -4.74 8.82 -1.66
N VAL A 148 -4.23 8.79 -2.88
CA VAL A 148 -4.87 9.38 -4.05
C VAL A 148 -5.67 8.29 -4.76
N ARG A 149 -6.94 8.58 -5.04
CA ARG A 149 -7.87 7.66 -5.69
C ARG A 149 -8.12 8.08 -7.14
N GLY A 150 -8.18 7.11 -8.02
CA GLY A 150 -8.27 7.32 -9.46
C GLY A 150 -6.90 7.38 -10.15
N PRO A 151 -6.89 7.43 -11.49
CA PRO A 151 -5.66 7.34 -12.26
C PRO A 151 -4.70 8.50 -12.03
N MET A 152 -3.45 8.17 -11.70
CA MET A 152 -2.32 9.11 -11.54
C MET A 152 -1.17 8.77 -12.49
N SER A 153 -1.47 8.10 -13.61
CA SER A 153 -0.43 7.69 -14.56
C SER A 153 0.23 8.85 -15.29
N SER A 154 -0.36 10.05 -15.29
CA SER A 154 0.25 11.28 -15.81
C SER A 154 1.53 11.68 -15.06
N LEU A 155 1.62 11.41 -13.75
CA LEU A 155 2.82 11.67 -12.94
C LEU A 155 3.61 10.39 -12.65
N TYR A 156 2.93 9.31 -12.25
CA TYR A 156 3.57 8.12 -11.70
C TYR A 156 3.69 6.93 -12.66
N GLY A 157 3.13 7.05 -13.89
CA GLY A 157 3.26 6.04 -14.95
C GLY A 157 2.42 4.79 -14.72
N SER A 158 2.89 3.65 -15.21
CA SER A 158 2.22 2.34 -15.10
C SER A 158 1.89 1.97 -13.65
N ASP A 159 0.83 1.17 -13.47
CA ASP A 159 0.31 0.64 -12.21
C ASP A 159 -0.44 1.66 -11.31
N ALA A 160 -0.48 2.94 -11.67
CA ALA A 160 -1.23 3.97 -10.97
C ALA A 160 -2.63 4.21 -11.56
N MET A 161 -3.33 3.14 -11.97
CA MET A 161 -4.68 3.23 -12.57
C MET A 161 -5.79 3.30 -11.51
N GLY A 162 -5.67 2.56 -10.43
CA GLY A 162 -6.61 2.58 -9.31
C GLY A 162 -6.34 3.73 -8.35
N GLY A 163 -5.07 4.02 -8.16
CA GLY A 163 -4.61 5.08 -7.27
C GLY A 163 -3.15 4.93 -6.84
N VAL A 164 -2.75 5.81 -5.93
CA VAL A 164 -1.41 5.86 -5.36
C VAL A 164 -1.51 5.93 -3.85
N ILE A 165 -0.71 5.12 -3.16
CA ILE A 165 -0.49 5.22 -1.71
C ILE A 165 0.95 5.68 -1.52
N ASN A 166 1.12 6.91 -1.04
CA ASN A 166 2.42 7.51 -0.80
C ASN A 166 2.65 7.66 0.71
N ILE A 167 3.68 7.01 1.19
CA ILE A 167 4.11 7.07 2.58
C ILE A 167 5.19 8.13 2.70
N ILE A 168 4.88 9.22 3.37
CA ILE A 168 5.83 10.28 3.65
C ILE A 168 6.50 9.97 4.99
N THR A 169 7.83 9.88 4.98
CA THR A 169 8.62 9.57 6.17
C THR A 169 9.05 10.84 6.88
N LYS A 170 9.32 10.71 8.19
CA LYS A 170 9.92 11.79 8.98
C LYS A 170 11.28 12.15 8.42
N LYS A 171 11.53 13.44 8.27
CA LYS A 171 12.80 13.96 7.71
C LYS A 171 13.97 13.74 8.68
N ALA A 172 15.16 13.53 8.11
CA ALA A 172 16.39 13.49 8.89
C ALA A 172 16.63 14.81 9.63
N SER A 173 16.98 14.74 10.92
CA SER A 173 17.23 15.92 11.73
C SER A 173 18.68 16.37 11.60
N ALA A 174 18.87 17.65 11.24
CA ALA A 174 20.18 18.26 11.16
C ALA A 174 20.61 18.97 12.46
N SER A 175 19.68 19.17 13.41
CA SER A 175 19.91 19.97 14.61
C SER A 175 20.02 19.16 15.89
N ASN A 176 19.13 18.20 16.13
CA ASN A 176 19.06 17.48 17.39
C ASN A 176 18.87 15.98 17.18
N TRP A 177 19.40 15.17 18.09
CA TRP A 177 19.07 13.75 18.16
C TRP A 177 17.70 13.56 18.78
N HIS A 178 16.86 12.79 18.11
CA HIS A 178 15.58 12.35 18.63
C HIS A 178 15.17 11.03 17.98
N GLY A 179 14.24 10.33 18.62
CA GLY A 179 13.79 9.06 18.11
C GLY A 179 12.61 8.50 18.90
N SER A 180 12.20 7.30 18.51
CA SER A 180 11.20 6.54 19.25
C SER A 180 11.45 5.04 19.16
N ILE A 181 10.99 4.33 20.21
CA ILE A 181 10.93 2.87 20.27
C ILE A 181 9.50 2.49 20.62
N SER A 182 8.91 1.60 19.85
CA SER A 182 7.50 1.20 20.01
C SER A 182 7.36 -0.33 20.00
N PRO A 183 7.44 -0.98 21.17
CA PRO A 183 7.05 -2.38 21.33
C PRO A 183 5.53 -2.54 21.36
N GLU A 184 5.05 -3.65 20.80
CA GLU A 184 3.64 -4.02 20.74
C GLU A 184 3.48 -5.53 20.90
N TYR A 185 2.39 -5.93 21.55
CA TYR A 185 1.96 -7.32 21.67
C TYR A 185 0.45 -7.42 21.45
N THR A 186 0.05 -8.38 20.63
CA THR A 186 -1.36 -8.70 20.36
C THR A 186 -1.64 -10.14 20.75
N LYS A 187 -2.62 -10.34 21.63
CA LYS A 187 -3.19 -11.62 21.99
C LYS A 187 -4.41 -11.92 21.14
N SER A 188 -4.42 -13.04 20.45
CA SER A 188 -5.62 -13.56 19.77
C SER A 188 -6.50 -14.38 20.71
N ASP A 189 -7.80 -14.32 20.49
CA ASP A 189 -8.82 -15.08 21.24
C ASP A 189 -9.34 -16.29 20.44
N ASN A 190 -8.75 -16.59 19.28
CA ASN A 190 -9.22 -17.61 18.36
C ASN A 190 -8.07 -18.46 17.81
N ASP A 191 -8.36 -19.72 17.48
CA ASP A 191 -7.39 -20.71 17.00
C ASP A 191 -6.96 -20.48 15.53
N TYR A 192 -7.72 -19.66 14.76
CA TYR A 192 -7.42 -19.35 13.36
C TYR A 192 -6.53 -18.12 13.18
N ALA A 193 -6.25 -17.39 14.23
CA ALA A 193 -5.24 -16.35 14.28
C ALA A 193 -4.41 -16.52 15.55
N ASN A 194 -3.13 -16.17 15.51
CA ASN A 194 -2.25 -16.32 16.65
C ASN A 194 -1.72 -15.01 17.18
N ASP A 195 -1.07 -15.13 18.34
CA ASP A 195 -0.43 -14.01 18.99
C ASP A 195 0.62 -13.39 18.07
N SER A 196 0.69 -12.07 18.08
CA SER A 196 1.71 -11.33 17.34
C SER A 196 2.44 -10.35 18.25
N TYR A 197 3.67 -10.07 17.90
CA TYR A 197 4.54 -9.19 18.66
C TYR A 197 5.46 -8.42 17.71
N GLY A 198 5.84 -7.24 18.14
CA GLY A 198 6.73 -6.40 17.34
C GLY A 198 7.46 -5.37 18.17
N VAL A 199 8.52 -4.85 17.57
CA VAL A 199 9.18 -3.64 18.01
C VAL A 199 9.62 -2.86 16.80
N SER A 200 9.24 -1.60 16.75
CA SER A 200 9.75 -0.65 15.77
C SER A 200 10.58 0.41 16.45
N MET A 201 11.61 0.87 15.76
CA MET A 201 12.50 1.91 16.26
C MET A 201 12.84 2.89 15.13
N TYR A 202 13.08 4.11 15.52
CA TYR A 202 13.53 5.17 14.65
C TYR A 202 14.39 6.14 15.48
N VAL A 203 15.53 6.53 14.93
CA VAL A 203 16.40 7.54 15.52
C VAL A 203 17.04 8.36 14.42
N THR A 204 17.12 9.68 14.63
CA THR A 204 17.78 10.59 13.71
C THR A 204 18.49 11.72 14.46
N GLY A 205 19.56 12.26 13.87
CA GLY A 205 20.27 13.38 14.41
C GLY A 205 21.52 13.76 13.61
N PRO A 206 22.17 14.88 13.98
CA PRO A 206 23.35 15.36 13.29
C PRO A 206 24.59 14.51 13.61
N LEU A 207 25.31 14.06 12.57
CA LEU A 207 26.71 13.65 12.68
C LEU A 207 27.62 14.90 12.65
N ILE A 208 27.25 15.89 11.84
CA ILE A 208 27.84 17.23 11.78
C ILE A 208 26.70 18.21 11.80
N GLN A 209 26.66 19.06 12.81
CA GLN A 209 25.60 20.05 13.02
C GLN A 209 25.29 20.81 11.72
N ASP A 210 24.01 20.83 11.33
CA ASP A 210 23.44 21.50 10.17
C ASP A 210 24.00 21.06 8.80
N LYS A 211 24.92 20.08 8.77
CA LYS A 211 25.59 19.63 7.54
C LYS A 211 25.36 18.18 7.19
N LEU A 212 25.47 17.26 8.13
CA LEU A 212 25.36 15.82 7.87
C LEU A 212 24.50 15.19 8.93
N SER A 213 23.38 14.64 8.50
CA SER A 213 22.43 13.92 9.35
C SER A 213 22.49 12.41 9.10
N LEU A 214 22.23 11.64 10.15
CA LEU A 214 22.03 10.20 10.10
C LEU A 214 20.62 9.87 10.58
N SER A 215 19.92 9.02 9.84
CA SER A 215 18.70 8.35 10.29
C SER A 215 18.89 6.86 10.27
N ILE A 216 18.42 6.17 11.31
CA ILE A 216 18.37 4.71 11.38
C ILE A 216 16.95 4.32 11.79
N ASP A 217 16.34 3.41 11.06
CA ASP A 217 15.05 2.84 11.39
C ASP A 217 15.10 1.31 11.33
N GLY A 218 14.25 0.67 12.10
CA GLY A 218 14.17 -0.77 12.13
C GLY A 218 12.83 -1.27 12.60
N ASN A 219 12.50 -2.48 12.16
CA ASN A 219 11.31 -3.18 12.62
C ASN A 219 11.61 -4.67 12.73
N PHE A 220 11.18 -5.25 13.85
CA PHE A 220 11.07 -6.68 14.00
C PHE A 220 9.62 -7.01 14.34
N GLN A 221 8.99 -7.87 13.55
CA GLN A 221 7.61 -8.30 13.75
C GLN A 221 7.53 -9.81 13.57
N GLY A 222 6.78 -10.48 14.45
CA GLY A 222 6.47 -11.90 14.34
C GLY A 222 5.03 -12.18 14.71
N ASN A 223 4.48 -13.24 14.12
CA ASN A 223 3.29 -13.92 14.62
C ASN A 223 3.55 -15.42 14.66
N ASP A 224 2.96 -16.08 15.62
CA ASP A 224 3.02 -17.53 15.72
C ASP A 224 2.16 -18.18 14.61
N GLU A 225 2.42 -19.43 14.27
CA GLU A 225 1.63 -20.18 13.31
C GLU A 225 0.27 -20.58 13.89
N SER A 226 -0.83 -20.41 13.15
CA SER A 226 -2.16 -20.81 13.61
C SER A 226 -2.28 -22.33 13.71
N ASP A 227 -3.03 -22.82 14.71
CA ASP A 227 -3.37 -24.23 14.87
C ASP A 227 -4.65 -24.63 14.08
N PHE A 228 -5.10 -23.73 13.21
CA PHE A 228 -6.30 -23.86 12.42
C PHE A 228 -6.01 -24.46 11.05
N VAL A 229 -6.22 -25.75 10.94
CA VAL A 229 -6.31 -26.44 9.64
C VAL A 229 -7.76 -26.33 9.19
N GLY A 230 -8.10 -25.26 8.54
CA GLY A 230 -9.40 -24.91 8.04
C GLY A 230 -10.49 -25.97 8.12
N GLY A 231 -11.62 -25.69 8.76
CA GLY A 231 -12.77 -26.60 8.89
C GLY A 231 -13.33 -27.12 7.55
N GLU A 232 -14.39 -27.87 7.57
CA GLU A 232 -15.05 -28.47 6.38
C GLU A 232 -15.22 -27.41 5.26
N GLY A 233 -14.66 -27.68 4.08
CA GLY A 233 -14.70 -26.79 2.91
C GLY A 233 -13.59 -25.75 2.84
N GLN A 234 -12.62 -25.71 3.75
CA GLN A 234 -11.55 -24.74 3.73
C GLN A 234 -10.43 -25.11 2.74
N LYS A 235 -10.04 -24.13 1.92
CA LYS A 235 -8.94 -24.28 0.98
C LYS A 235 -7.61 -24.08 1.73
N SER A 236 -6.61 -24.91 1.47
CA SER A 236 -5.25 -24.71 1.96
C SER A 236 -4.76 -23.28 1.64
N GLY A 237 -4.22 -22.57 2.64
CA GLY A 237 -3.74 -21.20 2.52
C GLY A 237 -4.63 -20.14 3.16
N SER A 238 -5.74 -20.52 3.81
CA SER A 238 -6.62 -19.61 4.54
C SER A 238 -6.23 -19.42 6.02
N SER A 239 -5.32 -20.22 6.53
CA SER A 239 -4.76 -20.13 7.88
C SER A 239 -3.46 -19.35 7.90
N GLU A 240 -3.11 -18.74 9.04
CA GLU A 240 -1.88 -17.97 9.17
C GLU A 240 -0.66 -18.84 9.37
N SER A 241 0.32 -18.71 8.47
CA SER A 241 1.67 -19.24 8.68
C SER A 241 2.40 -18.44 9.78
N GLU A 242 3.38 -19.05 10.46
CA GLU A 242 4.35 -18.28 11.23
C GLU A 242 4.99 -17.25 10.32
N LYS A 243 5.08 -16.00 10.78
CA LYS A 243 5.69 -14.90 10.03
C LYS A 243 6.78 -14.24 10.88
N LYS A 244 7.89 -13.95 10.26
CA LYS A 244 8.97 -13.12 10.82
C LYS A 244 9.38 -12.09 9.80
N VAL A 245 9.29 -10.81 10.16
CA VAL A 245 9.75 -9.68 9.35
C VAL A 245 10.87 -8.96 10.09
N ARG A 246 11.94 -8.66 9.37
CA ARG A 246 13.09 -7.89 9.87
C ARG A 246 13.38 -6.79 8.88
N LYS A 247 13.44 -5.56 9.36
CA LYS A 247 13.79 -4.39 8.56
C LYS A 247 14.91 -3.61 9.19
N LEU A 248 15.74 -3.03 8.35
CA LEU A 248 16.76 -2.05 8.72
C LEU A 248 16.83 -1.01 7.60
N GLY A 249 16.60 0.24 7.93
CA GLY A 249 16.85 1.40 7.08
C GLY A 249 17.97 2.25 7.66
N THR A 250 18.81 2.80 6.80
CA THR A 250 19.85 3.75 7.19
C THR A 250 19.96 4.82 6.11
N GLU A 251 19.92 6.07 6.51
CA GLU A 251 20.01 7.22 5.61
C GLU A 251 21.02 8.24 6.10
N LEU A 252 21.86 8.70 5.21
CA LEU A 252 22.74 9.85 5.37
C LEU A 252 22.23 10.97 4.50
N VAL A 253 22.01 12.16 5.07
CA VAL A 253 21.63 13.36 4.33
C VAL A 253 22.73 14.42 4.53
N TRP A 254 23.33 14.85 3.42
CA TRP A 254 24.31 15.89 3.39
C TRP A 254 23.68 17.17 2.86
N ASN A 255 23.56 18.20 3.70
CA ASN A 255 23.21 19.55 3.32
C ASN A 255 24.45 20.21 2.70
N VAL A 256 24.52 20.17 1.37
CA VAL A 256 25.67 20.68 0.60
C VAL A 256 25.79 22.20 0.79
N ASP A 257 24.66 22.88 0.68
CA ASP A 257 24.45 24.30 0.92
C ASP A 257 22.98 24.55 1.36
N GLU A 258 22.58 25.81 1.47
CA GLU A 258 21.23 26.21 1.89
C GLU A 258 20.11 25.79 0.93
N HIS A 259 20.46 25.39 -0.29
CA HIS A 259 19.51 25.02 -1.33
C HIS A 259 19.57 23.52 -1.69
N ASN A 260 20.69 22.86 -1.45
CA ASN A 260 20.95 21.53 -2.00
C ASN A 260 21.21 20.46 -0.93
N ASP A 261 20.44 19.38 -0.99
CA ASP A 261 20.61 18.19 -0.17
C ASP A 261 20.94 16.97 -1.04
N ILE A 262 21.90 16.16 -0.60
CA ILE A 262 22.21 14.85 -1.18
C ILE A 262 21.95 13.78 -0.11
N GLY A 263 21.09 12.82 -0.42
CA GLY A 263 20.76 11.68 0.46
C GLY A 263 21.28 10.37 -0.10
N LEU A 264 21.78 9.51 0.79
CA LEU A 264 22.10 8.11 0.49
C LEU A 264 21.39 7.22 1.50
N ARG A 265 20.47 6.37 1.02
CA ARG A 265 19.70 5.45 1.84
C ARG A 265 19.92 4.00 1.42
N TYR A 266 20.00 3.11 2.40
CA TYR A 266 19.96 1.67 2.25
C TYR A 266 18.83 1.10 3.08
N ASP A 267 17.99 0.26 2.46
CA ASP A 267 16.92 -0.48 3.13
C ASP A 267 17.10 -1.98 2.89
N PHE A 268 17.04 -2.73 3.98
CA PHE A 268 16.97 -4.19 4.00
C PHE A 268 15.64 -4.65 4.57
N THR A 269 15.00 -5.61 3.90
CA THR A 269 13.83 -6.32 4.44
C THR A 269 13.97 -7.81 4.22
N GLY A 270 13.97 -8.58 5.31
CA GLY A 270 13.88 -10.04 5.30
C GLY A 270 12.50 -10.48 5.80
N GLN A 271 11.87 -11.39 5.07
CA GLN A 271 10.59 -12.00 5.44
C GLN A 271 10.75 -13.52 5.43
N GLN A 272 10.24 -14.18 6.46
CA GLN A 272 10.18 -15.65 6.55
C GLN A 272 8.75 -16.07 6.90
N TYR A 273 8.24 -17.03 6.16
CA TYR A 273 6.92 -17.64 6.38
C TYR A 273 7.12 -19.15 6.54
N THR A 274 6.65 -19.71 7.68
CA THR A 274 6.77 -21.13 7.99
C THR A 274 5.38 -21.74 8.10
N THR A 275 5.17 -22.88 7.41
CA THR A 275 3.96 -23.69 7.53
C THR A 275 4.32 -25.08 8.01
N THR A 276 3.59 -25.59 9.02
CA THR A 276 3.80 -26.89 9.63
C THR A 276 2.61 -27.78 9.40
N LEU A 277 2.87 -29.06 9.08
CA LEU A 277 1.80 -30.06 8.88
C LEU A 277 0.97 -30.25 10.14
N GLY A 278 -0.34 -30.26 10.00
CA GLY A 278 -1.29 -30.38 11.10
C GLY A 278 -1.49 -29.11 11.92
N LYS A 279 -0.86 -27.98 11.51
CA LYS A 279 -1.09 -26.64 12.04
C LYS A 279 -1.77 -25.76 10.98
N SER A 280 -1.02 -24.87 10.33
CA SER A 280 -1.57 -23.99 9.28
C SER A 280 -1.84 -24.70 7.95
N VAL A 281 -1.34 -25.90 7.75
CA VAL A 281 -1.59 -26.73 6.56
C VAL A 281 -1.98 -28.15 6.93
N ASP A 282 -2.82 -28.76 6.07
CA ASP A 282 -3.25 -30.15 6.22
C ASP A 282 -2.05 -31.12 6.16
N VAL A 283 -2.12 -32.21 6.91
CA VAL A 283 -1.13 -33.30 6.91
C VAL A 283 -0.94 -33.94 5.53
N ALA A 284 -1.93 -33.82 4.63
CA ALA A 284 -1.85 -34.28 3.25
C ALA A 284 -1.09 -33.30 2.32
N THR A 285 -0.66 -32.14 2.80
CA THR A 285 0.10 -31.15 2.04
C THR A 285 1.60 -31.24 2.36
N GLN A 286 2.35 -30.23 2.09
CA GLN A 286 3.78 -30.16 2.39
C GLN A 286 4.08 -28.95 3.29
N ALA A 287 4.85 -29.20 4.35
CA ALA A 287 5.42 -28.11 5.14
C ALA A 287 6.38 -27.28 4.28
N SER A 288 6.43 -25.97 4.51
CA SER A 288 7.30 -25.09 3.74
C SER A 288 7.89 -23.97 4.60
N ILE A 289 9.10 -23.55 4.26
CA ILE A 289 9.70 -22.30 4.71
C ILE A 289 9.93 -21.46 3.45
N ASN A 290 9.30 -20.30 3.38
CA ASN A 290 9.48 -19.35 2.29
C ASN A 290 10.16 -18.10 2.82
N GLU A 291 11.26 -17.72 2.23
CA GLU A 291 12.01 -16.53 2.58
C GLU A 291 12.02 -15.56 1.41
N ASN A 292 11.83 -14.26 1.70
CA ASN A 292 11.99 -13.20 0.73
C ASN A 292 12.95 -12.16 1.31
N GLU A 293 13.90 -11.72 0.51
CA GLU A 293 14.83 -10.66 0.85
C GLU A 293 14.73 -9.54 -0.16
N LYS A 294 14.69 -8.30 0.35
CA LYS A 294 14.76 -7.09 -0.47
C LYS A 294 15.89 -6.21 0.02
N ASN A 295 16.70 -5.76 -0.94
CA ASN A 295 17.73 -4.75 -0.75
C ASN A 295 17.43 -3.58 -1.67
N LEU A 296 17.40 -2.37 -1.14
CA LEU A 296 17.11 -1.15 -1.87
C LEU A 296 18.18 -0.10 -1.54
N TYR A 297 18.88 0.38 -2.55
CA TYR A 297 19.80 1.52 -2.47
C TYR A 297 19.15 2.70 -3.16
N THR A 298 19.15 3.85 -2.49
CA THR A 298 18.58 5.09 -3.04
C THR A 298 19.58 6.24 -2.87
N LEU A 299 19.92 6.89 -3.99
CA LEU A 299 20.64 8.15 -4.01
C LEU A 299 19.67 9.25 -4.40
N THR A 300 19.60 10.33 -3.63
CA THR A 300 18.71 11.47 -3.88
C THR A 300 19.50 12.77 -4.01
N HIS A 301 19.01 13.68 -4.83
CA HIS A 301 19.41 15.09 -4.85
C HIS A 301 18.14 15.92 -4.83
N LYS A 302 18.04 16.84 -3.87
CA LYS A 302 16.94 17.78 -3.74
C LYS A 302 17.50 19.20 -3.77
N ALA A 303 16.95 20.04 -4.65
CA ALA A 303 17.27 21.45 -4.67
C ALA A 303 16.01 22.29 -4.48
N ARG A 304 16.12 23.35 -3.68
CA ARG A 304 15.01 24.26 -3.34
C ARG A 304 15.48 25.69 -3.47
N TYR A 305 14.86 26.39 -4.41
CA TYR A 305 15.02 27.83 -4.64
C TYR A 305 13.65 28.49 -4.54
N ASP A 306 13.59 29.80 -4.46
CA ASP A 306 12.30 30.53 -4.25
C ASP A 306 11.23 30.20 -5.29
N ASN A 307 11.60 30.02 -6.55
CA ASN A 307 10.69 29.78 -7.67
C ASN A 307 10.91 28.45 -8.40
N PHE A 308 11.74 27.59 -7.83
CA PHE A 308 12.12 26.32 -8.47
C PHE A 308 12.49 25.27 -7.43
N THR A 309 11.96 24.05 -7.59
CA THR A 309 12.41 22.87 -6.85
C THR A 309 12.85 21.79 -7.83
N LEU A 310 13.87 21.02 -7.47
CA LEU A 310 14.32 19.83 -8.19
C LEU A 310 14.36 18.64 -7.23
N ASP A 311 13.79 17.53 -7.66
CA ASP A 311 13.91 16.23 -6.98
C ASP A 311 14.44 15.20 -8.00
N SER A 312 15.59 14.62 -7.72
CA SER A 312 16.20 13.60 -8.56
C SER A 312 16.59 12.41 -7.71
N TYR A 313 16.36 11.21 -8.21
CA TYR A 313 16.80 10.01 -7.51
C TYR A 313 17.27 8.91 -8.46
N TYR A 314 18.14 8.07 -7.93
CA TYR A 314 18.49 6.78 -8.50
C TYR A 314 18.19 5.70 -7.46
N GLN A 315 17.43 4.67 -7.85
CA GLN A 315 17.15 3.50 -7.04
C GLN A 315 17.72 2.24 -7.71
N ASP A 316 18.27 1.34 -6.89
CA ASP A 316 18.67 -0.01 -7.27
C ASP A 316 18.04 -0.97 -6.27
N GLU A 317 16.98 -1.64 -6.69
CA GLU A 317 16.19 -2.57 -5.89
C GLU A 317 16.43 -4.00 -6.36
N THR A 318 16.71 -4.90 -5.43
CA THR A 318 16.78 -6.35 -5.68
C THR A 318 15.86 -7.08 -4.71
N THR A 319 14.91 -7.86 -5.24
CA THR A 319 14.06 -8.75 -4.45
C THR A 319 14.35 -10.19 -4.82
N LYS A 320 14.64 -11.02 -3.81
CA LYS A 320 14.94 -12.45 -3.96
C LYS A 320 13.94 -13.30 -3.21
N LYS A 321 13.57 -14.44 -3.77
CA LYS A 321 12.88 -15.50 -3.06
C LYS A 321 13.81 -16.68 -2.88
N VAL A 322 13.98 -17.11 -1.63
CA VAL A 322 14.78 -18.27 -1.26
C VAL A 322 13.83 -19.41 -0.90
N TYR A 323 13.97 -20.54 -1.59
CA TYR A 323 13.23 -21.76 -1.25
C TYR A 323 14.13 -22.64 -0.39
N SER A 324 13.69 -22.96 0.84
CA SER A 324 14.40 -23.96 1.64
C SER A 324 13.89 -25.35 1.27
N GLY A 325 14.78 -26.21 0.84
CA GLY A 325 14.61 -27.65 0.99
C GLY A 325 14.83 -28.57 -0.19
N VAL A 326 14.85 -28.24 -1.48
CA VAL A 326 15.02 -29.31 -2.53
C VAL A 326 15.58 -28.79 -3.82
N VAL A 327 16.13 -27.87 -4.13
CA VAL A 327 16.84 -27.36 -5.32
C VAL A 327 17.05 -25.86 -5.14
N ALA A 328 18.20 -25.39 -5.49
CA ALA A 328 18.54 -23.98 -5.54
C ALA A 328 17.72 -23.27 -6.64
N ASP A 329 16.39 -23.22 -6.45
CA ASP A 329 15.51 -22.45 -7.32
C ASP A 329 15.76 -20.97 -7.05
N GLU A 330 16.17 -20.24 -8.05
CA GLU A 330 16.46 -18.81 -7.97
C GLU A 330 15.30 -18.04 -8.61
N LYS A 331 14.68 -17.15 -7.81
CA LYS A 331 13.78 -16.12 -8.32
C LYS A 331 14.26 -14.76 -7.82
N ASN A 332 14.68 -13.93 -8.75
CA ASN A 332 15.17 -12.59 -8.49
C ASN A 332 14.45 -11.58 -9.38
N GLU A 333 14.13 -10.43 -8.82
CA GLU A 333 13.69 -9.24 -9.53
C GLU A 333 14.68 -8.11 -9.23
N GLU A 334 15.24 -7.52 -10.26
CA GLU A 334 16.08 -6.32 -10.18
C GLU A 334 15.33 -5.18 -10.84
N LEU A 335 15.21 -4.06 -10.13
CA LEU A 335 14.55 -2.85 -10.63
C LEU A 335 15.47 -1.66 -10.42
N LYS A 336 15.91 -1.02 -11.53
CA LYS A 336 16.71 0.20 -11.49
C LYS A 336 15.91 1.35 -12.03
N VAL A 337 15.79 2.42 -11.25
CA VAL A 337 15.01 3.60 -11.62
C VAL A 337 15.86 4.85 -11.46
N PHE A 338 15.95 5.64 -12.52
CA PHE A 338 16.41 7.03 -12.46
C PHE A 338 15.23 7.94 -12.76
N ASN A 339 15.01 8.94 -11.92
CA ASN A 339 13.98 9.95 -12.14
C ASN A 339 14.53 11.34 -11.80
N THR A 340 14.10 12.34 -12.55
CA THR A 340 14.34 13.74 -12.23
C THR A 340 13.10 14.55 -12.53
N GLN A 341 12.72 15.43 -11.60
CA GLN A 341 11.53 16.27 -11.69
C GLN A 341 11.86 17.67 -11.19
N GLY A 342 11.50 18.67 -11.96
CA GLY A 342 11.56 20.08 -11.56
C GLY A 342 10.17 20.68 -11.49
N SER A 343 9.89 21.44 -10.44
CA SER A 343 8.67 22.25 -10.32
C SER A 343 9.03 23.74 -10.32
N PHE A 344 8.42 24.49 -11.23
CA PHE A 344 8.68 25.91 -11.50
C PHE A 344 7.44 26.72 -11.12
N PHE A 345 7.61 27.72 -10.27
CA PHE A 345 6.55 28.61 -9.82
C PHE A 345 6.68 29.95 -10.57
N LEU A 346 5.85 30.14 -11.61
CA LEU A 346 5.95 31.21 -12.60
C LEU A 346 4.66 32.07 -12.59
N GLY A 347 4.59 33.02 -11.66
CA GLY A 347 3.41 33.84 -11.47
C GLY A 347 2.21 33.00 -11.04
N ASN A 348 1.18 32.92 -11.88
CA ASN A 348 -0.02 32.11 -11.63
C ASN A 348 0.06 30.65 -12.21
N HIS A 349 1.27 30.18 -12.50
CA HIS A 349 1.52 28.82 -12.99
C HIS A 349 2.48 28.07 -12.06
N ALA A 350 2.11 26.83 -11.71
CA ALA A 350 3.01 25.84 -11.14
C ALA A 350 3.24 24.74 -12.18
N LEU A 351 4.41 24.76 -12.81
CA LEU A 351 4.76 23.84 -13.90
C LEU A 351 5.70 22.74 -13.38
N THR A 352 5.25 21.51 -13.36
CA THR A 352 6.06 20.34 -13.06
C THR A 352 6.47 19.64 -14.36
N VAL A 353 7.76 19.40 -14.57
CA VAL A 353 8.31 18.65 -15.70
C VAL A 353 9.27 17.60 -15.20
N GLY A 354 9.28 16.43 -15.83
CA GLY A 354 10.19 15.38 -15.41
C GLY A 354 10.45 14.31 -16.46
N GLY A 355 11.45 13.49 -16.15
CA GLY A 355 11.84 12.35 -16.95
C GLY A 355 12.21 11.15 -16.07
N GLN A 356 11.91 9.96 -16.56
CA GLN A 356 12.20 8.70 -15.86
C GLN A 356 12.79 7.69 -16.84
N TYR A 357 13.78 6.95 -16.37
CA TYR A 357 14.28 5.74 -17.01
C TYR A 357 14.23 4.60 -16.02
N GLN A 358 13.71 3.46 -16.46
CA GLN A 358 13.59 2.26 -15.64
C GLN A 358 14.14 1.06 -16.41
N LYS A 359 14.87 0.20 -15.72
CA LYS A 359 15.25 -1.12 -16.20
C LYS A 359 14.82 -2.18 -15.21
N GLU A 360 14.06 -3.16 -15.71
CA GLU A 360 13.59 -4.33 -14.97
C GLU A 360 14.31 -5.56 -15.49
N LYS A 361 14.73 -6.47 -14.60
CA LYS A 361 15.24 -7.77 -14.95
C LYS A 361 14.68 -8.82 -14.00
N ILE A 362 14.21 -9.93 -14.55
CA ILE A 362 13.73 -11.08 -13.81
C ILE A 362 14.65 -12.26 -14.11
N THR A 363 15.08 -12.98 -13.08
CA THR A 363 15.73 -14.29 -13.18
C THR A 363 14.82 -15.31 -12.50
N ASP A 364 14.36 -16.32 -13.22
CA ASP A 364 13.48 -17.39 -12.69
C ASP A 364 13.90 -18.75 -13.25
N THR A 365 14.64 -19.51 -12.47
CA THR A 365 15.04 -20.89 -12.81
C THR A 365 13.90 -21.88 -12.67
N THR A 366 12.76 -21.47 -12.06
CA THR A 366 11.56 -22.30 -11.92
C THR A 366 10.59 -22.13 -13.09
N ASN A 367 10.96 -21.37 -14.12
CA ASN A 367 10.17 -21.26 -15.36
C ASN A 367 9.77 -22.66 -15.86
N GLY A 368 8.44 -22.88 -16.02
CA GLY A 368 7.87 -24.18 -16.41
C GLY A 368 8.38 -24.71 -17.77
N LEU A 369 8.90 -23.84 -18.60
CA LEU A 369 9.42 -24.15 -19.94
C LEU A 369 10.95 -24.05 -20.04
N ALA A 370 11.67 -23.73 -18.97
CA ALA A 370 13.12 -23.47 -19.00
C ALA A 370 13.93 -24.66 -19.54
N ASP A 371 13.54 -25.86 -19.19
CA ASP A 371 14.16 -27.12 -19.65
C ASP A 371 14.05 -27.34 -21.18
N ILE A 372 13.13 -26.65 -21.84
CA ILE A 372 12.89 -26.76 -23.28
C ILE A 372 13.40 -25.51 -24.01
N THR A 373 13.10 -24.34 -23.47
CA THR A 373 13.39 -23.04 -24.11
C THR A 373 14.74 -22.45 -23.72
N GLY A 374 15.30 -22.89 -22.60
CA GLY A 374 16.53 -22.32 -22.02
C GLY A 374 16.32 -20.93 -21.40
N VAL A 375 15.10 -20.40 -21.41
CA VAL A 375 14.79 -19.04 -20.90
C VAL A 375 14.69 -19.06 -19.38
N THR A 376 15.67 -18.47 -18.71
CA THR A 376 15.70 -18.30 -17.24
C THR A 376 15.84 -16.85 -16.82
N SER A 377 16.00 -15.91 -17.76
CA SER A 377 16.13 -14.49 -17.49
C SER A 377 15.44 -13.67 -18.57
N LEU A 378 14.77 -12.60 -18.15
CA LEU A 378 14.07 -11.63 -18.99
C LEU A 378 14.45 -10.23 -18.54
N ASP A 379 14.61 -9.29 -19.46
CA ASP A 379 14.83 -7.89 -19.14
C ASP A 379 14.00 -6.96 -20.03
N ARG A 380 13.78 -5.74 -19.54
CA ARG A 380 12.99 -4.72 -20.20
C ARG A 380 13.41 -3.33 -19.74
N TRP A 381 13.37 -2.35 -20.64
CA TRP A 381 13.52 -0.95 -20.28
C TRP A 381 12.28 -0.13 -20.58
N LEU A 382 12.11 0.93 -19.82
CA LEU A 382 11.06 1.94 -19.99
C LEU A 382 11.66 3.33 -19.86
N PHE A 383 11.25 4.23 -20.76
CA PHE A 383 11.57 5.66 -20.68
C PHE A 383 10.28 6.47 -20.64
N ALA A 384 10.27 7.58 -19.89
CA ALA A 384 9.13 8.48 -19.84
C ALA A 384 9.53 9.93 -19.74
N LEU A 385 8.71 10.81 -20.35
CA LEU A 385 8.72 12.25 -20.17
C LEU A 385 7.34 12.69 -19.75
N TYR A 386 7.25 13.64 -18.81
CA TYR A 386 5.96 14.15 -18.35
C TYR A 386 6.04 15.64 -18.04
N ALA A 387 4.88 16.29 -18.19
CA ALA A 387 4.68 17.67 -17.78
C ALA A 387 3.25 17.84 -17.28
N GLU A 388 3.10 18.63 -16.23
CA GLU A 388 1.80 19.03 -15.67
C GLU A 388 1.89 20.50 -15.26
N ASN A 389 0.92 21.30 -15.67
CA ASN A 389 0.81 22.70 -15.30
C ASN A 389 -0.49 22.94 -14.55
N GLU A 390 -0.39 23.47 -13.37
CA GLU A 390 -1.49 24.04 -12.63
C GLU A 390 -1.51 25.56 -12.88
N TRP A 391 -2.62 26.03 -13.43
CA TRP A 391 -2.83 27.43 -13.76
C TRP A 391 -3.93 28.01 -12.88
N SER A 392 -3.58 28.94 -12.00
CA SER A 392 -4.55 29.78 -11.27
C SER A 392 -5.15 30.77 -12.26
N VAL A 393 -6.27 30.37 -12.90
CA VAL A 393 -6.98 31.16 -13.92
C VAL A 393 -7.57 32.42 -13.31
N THR A 394 -8.11 32.29 -12.11
CA THR A 394 -8.56 33.35 -11.20
C THR A 394 -8.09 33.02 -9.79
N ASP A 395 -8.30 33.93 -8.84
CA ASP A 395 -8.00 33.66 -7.43
C ASP A 395 -8.80 32.47 -6.86
N ASP A 396 -9.98 32.20 -7.40
CA ASP A 396 -10.88 31.13 -6.95
C ASP A 396 -10.82 29.86 -7.83
N PHE A 397 -10.23 29.91 -9.03
CA PHE A 397 -10.25 28.78 -9.98
C PHE A 397 -8.88 28.41 -10.49
N ALA A 398 -8.47 27.19 -10.21
CA ALA A 398 -7.28 26.54 -10.74
C ALA A 398 -7.62 25.44 -11.75
N LEU A 399 -6.87 25.38 -12.85
CA LEU A 399 -6.98 24.38 -13.91
C LEU A 399 -5.64 23.65 -14.05
N THR A 400 -5.64 22.36 -13.79
CA THR A 400 -4.48 21.48 -14.00
C THR A 400 -4.60 20.75 -15.31
N VAL A 401 -3.55 20.81 -16.13
CA VAL A 401 -3.44 20.06 -17.39
C VAL A 401 -2.08 19.39 -17.45
N GLY A 402 -2.08 18.08 -17.62
CA GLY A 402 -0.86 17.30 -17.67
C GLY A 402 -0.90 16.17 -18.68
N ALA A 403 0.26 15.70 -19.05
CA ALA A 403 0.43 14.50 -19.88
C ALA A 403 1.77 13.82 -19.61
N ARG A 404 1.80 12.50 -19.74
CA ARG A 404 3.02 11.70 -19.72
C ARG A 404 3.09 10.84 -20.97
N TYR A 405 4.24 10.89 -21.62
CA TYR A 405 4.61 9.97 -22.69
C TYR A 405 5.51 8.88 -22.11
N ASN A 406 5.11 7.63 -22.27
CA ASN A 406 5.88 6.46 -21.88
C ASN A 406 6.30 5.72 -23.15
N LYS A 407 7.54 5.28 -23.21
CA LYS A 407 8.04 4.41 -24.27
C LYS A 407 8.60 3.14 -23.64
N ASP A 408 8.00 2.04 -24.00
CA ASP A 408 8.40 0.70 -23.57
C ASP A 408 9.12 -0.03 -24.70
N GLU A 409 10.02 -0.95 -24.36
CA GLU A 409 10.78 -1.75 -25.30
C GLU A 409 9.89 -2.60 -26.21
N TYR A 410 8.78 -3.14 -25.65
CA TYR A 410 7.87 -4.08 -26.34
C TYR A 410 6.62 -3.42 -26.91
N PHE A 411 6.04 -2.45 -26.19
CA PHE A 411 4.73 -1.88 -26.53
C PHE A 411 4.77 -0.53 -27.27
N GLY A 412 5.98 0.02 -27.49
CA GLY A 412 6.11 1.33 -28.14
C GLY A 412 5.72 2.49 -27.22
N GLY A 413 4.99 3.48 -27.76
CA GLY A 413 4.65 4.72 -27.05
C GLY A 413 3.20 4.75 -26.56
N GLU A 414 2.98 5.25 -25.34
CA GLU A 414 1.66 5.51 -24.76
C GLU A 414 1.62 6.89 -24.12
N ILE A 415 0.51 7.63 -24.32
CA ILE A 415 0.29 8.95 -23.73
C ILE A 415 -0.86 8.87 -22.74
N THR A 416 -0.66 9.38 -21.53
CA THR A 416 -1.66 9.47 -20.47
C THR A 416 -1.94 10.93 -20.11
N PRO A 417 -2.97 11.57 -20.72
CA PRO A 417 -3.38 12.93 -20.39
C PRO A 417 -4.23 12.99 -19.12
N ARG A 418 -4.25 14.20 -18.52
CA ARG A 418 -5.08 14.57 -17.39
C ARG A 418 -5.53 16.02 -17.48
N VAL A 419 -6.80 16.28 -17.13
CA VAL A 419 -7.34 17.64 -16.98
C VAL A 419 -8.17 17.67 -15.69
N TYR A 420 -7.91 18.62 -14.81
CA TYR A 420 -8.59 18.73 -13.53
C TYR A 420 -8.83 20.17 -13.14
N GLY A 421 -10.01 20.48 -12.60
CA GLY A 421 -10.39 21.80 -12.12
C GLY A 421 -10.65 21.78 -10.61
N VAL A 422 -10.22 22.84 -9.93
CA VAL A 422 -10.50 23.13 -8.52
C VAL A 422 -11.11 24.54 -8.47
N TYR A 423 -12.29 24.68 -7.89
CA TYR A 423 -13.01 25.94 -7.80
C TYR A 423 -13.48 26.21 -6.36
N HIS A 424 -12.95 27.25 -5.75
CA HIS A 424 -13.37 27.75 -4.44
C HIS A 424 -14.63 28.58 -4.60
N LEU A 425 -15.80 27.94 -4.41
CA LEU A 425 -17.07 28.61 -4.53
C LEU A 425 -17.31 29.59 -3.37
N THR A 426 -16.81 29.25 -2.20
CA THR A 426 -16.70 30.10 -0.99
C THR A 426 -15.43 29.70 -0.23
N ASP A 427 -15.05 30.45 0.82
CA ASP A 427 -13.92 30.07 1.69
C ASP A 427 -14.08 28.69 2.31
N ALA A 428 -15.30 28.21 2.51
CA ALA A 428 -15.62 26.90 3.09
C ALA A 428 -15.91 25.80 2.05
N LEU A 429 -16.33 26.13 0.83
CA LEU A 429 -16.81 25.17 -0.17
C LEU A 429 -15.96 25.18 -1.44
N THR A 430 -15.26 24.08 -1.67
CA THR A 430 -14.45 23.84 -2.87
C THR A 430 -15.08 22.77 -3.74
N LEU A 431 -15.31 23.05 -5.01
CA LEU A 431 -15.73 22.10 -6.03
C LEU A 431 -14.49 21.55 -6.74
N LYS A 432 -14.47 20.25 -7.00
CA LYS A 432 -13.37 19.56 -7.69
C LYS A 432 -13.90 18.62 -8.74
N GLY A 433 -13.19 18.51 -9.87
CA GLY A 433 -13.56 17.51 -10.85
C GLY A 433 -12.61 17.49 -12.04
N GLY A 434 -12.60 16.35 -12.73
CA GLY A 434 -11.71 16.19 -13.87
C GLY A 434 -11.81 14.87 -14.58
N VAL A 435 -10.93 14.72 -15.57
CA VAL A 435 -10.73 13.51 -16.35
C VAL A 435 -9.26 13.12 -16.28
N SER A 436 -9.01 11.89 -15.87
CA SER A 436 -7.67 11.32 -15.79
C SER A 436 -7.60 10.01 -16.55
N THR A 437 -6.48 9.74 -17.20
CA THR A 437 -6.24 8.47 -17.85
C THR A 437 -5.15 7.68 -17.15
N GLY A 438 -5.28 6.37 -17.20
CA GLY A 438 -4.30 5.45 -16.66
C GLY A 438 -3.98 4.32 -17.64
N TYR A 439 -2.82 3.73 -17.48
CA TYR A 439 -2.46 2.52 -18.20
C TYR A 439 -1.66 1.58 -17.32
N LYS A 440 -1.69 0.30 -17.70
CA LYS A 440 -0.86 -0.72 -17.05
C LYS A 440 -0.27 -1.64 -18.11
N GLN A 441 1.03 -1.81 -18.05
CA GLN A 441 1.74 -2.72 -18.92
C GLN A 441 1.56 -4.16 -18.47
N PRO A 442 1.45 -5.14 -19.41
CA PRO A 442 1.64 -6.54 -19.08
C PRO A 442 3.01 -6.75 -18.43
N THR A 443 3.11 -7.73 -17.54
CA THR A 443 4.42 -8.10 -16.97
C THR A 443 5.31 -8.71 -18.04
N ILE A 444 6.63 -8.61 -17.86
CA ILE A 444 7.59 -9.17 -18.81
C ILE A 444 7.43 -10.68 -18.99
N SER A 445 7.02 -11.41 -17.93
CA SER A 445 6.73 -12.84 -18.00
C SER A 445 5.46 -13.16 -18.79
N GLN A 446 4.46 -12.25 -18.80
CA GLN A 446 3.21 -12.45 -19.53
C GLN A 446 3.40 -12.34 -21.07
N ILE A 447 4.40 -11.60 -21.51
CA ILE A 447 4.66 -11.38 -22.96
C ILE A 447 5.71 -12.30 -23.57
N SER A 448 6.49 -13.01 -22.77
CA SER A 448 7.63 -13.80 -23.23
C SER A 448 7.22 -15.19 -23.68
N GLU A 449 7.37 -15.51 -24.97
CA GLU A 449 7.00 -16.82 -25.54
C GLU A 449 7.70 -18.02 -24.87
N GLY A 450 8.96 -17.85 -24.47
CA GLY A 450 9.75 -18.91 -23.83
C GLY A 450 9.52 -19.03 -22.33
N PHE A 451 8.57 -18.27 -21.76
CA PHE A 451 8.32 -18.25 -20.34
C PHE A 451 6.97 -18.90 -20.03
N GLY A 452 6.95 -19.80 -19.03
CA GLY A 452 5.75 -20.47 -18.57
C GLY A 452 5.65 -20.44 -17.04
N SER A 453 4.72 -19.64 -16.52
CA SER A 453 4.44 -19.59 -15.09
C SER A 453 3.78 -20.88 -14.63
N ARG A 454 4.43 -21.65 -13.75
CA ARG A 454 3.83 -22.87 -13.18
C ARG A 454 2.63 -22.53 -12.29
N THR A 455 1.56 -23.29 -12.44
CA THR A 455 0.34 -23.18 -11.62
C THR A 455 -0.17 -24.58 -11.27
N GLY A 456 -1.24 -24.68 -10.45
CA GLY A 456 -1.79 -25.99 -10.05
C GLY A 456 -0.75 -26.89 -9.37
N LYS A 457 0.08 -26.37 -8.48
CA LYS A 457 1.20 -27.07 -7.84
C LYS A 457 2.18 -27.71 -8.87
N GLY A 458 2.38 -27.07 -10.02
CA GLY A 458 3.26 -27.51 -11.09
C GLY A 458 2.62 -28.42 -12.13
N SER A 459 1.35 -28.85 -11.95
CA SER A 459 0.62 -29.68 -12.91
C SER A 459 0.13 -28.93 -14.15
N ALA A 460 0.22 -27.60 -14.15
CA ALA A 460 -0.29 -26.74 -15.22
C ALA A 460 0.66 -25.57 -15.47
N VAL A 461 0.49 -24.89 -16.61
CA VAL A 461 1.33 -23.76 -17.01
C VAL A 461 0.51 -22.65 -17.66
N ILE A 462 0.88 -21.40 -17.35
CA ILE A 462 0.40 -20.20 -18.04
C ILE A 462 1.55 -19.71 -18.90
N ILE A 463 1.42 -19.78 -20.20
CA ILE A 463 2.45 -19.39 -21.18
C ILE A 463 2.35 -17.91 -21.53
N GLY A 464 3.48 -17.30 -21.87
CA GLY A 464 3.53 -15.92 -22.33
C GLY A 464 2.82 -15.70 -23.65
N ASN A 465 2.33 -14.47 -23.86
CA ASN A 465 1.65 -14.02 -25.07
C ASN A 465 2.23 -12.68 -25.54
N PRO A 466 3.05 -12.68 -26.63
CA PRO A 466 3.65 -11.43 -27.14
C PRO A 466 2.63 -10.48 -27.79
N ASP A 467 1.41 -10.93 -28.08
CA ASP A 467 0.35 -10.11 -28.68
C ASP A 467 -0.43 -9.28 -27.64
N LEU A 468 -0.06 -9.36 -26.35
CA LEU A 468 -0.69 -8.55 -25.32
C LEU A 468 -0.45 -7.06 -25.54
N SER A 469 -1.48 -6.28 -25.29
CA SER A 469 -1.45 -4.81 -25.26
C SER A 469 -1.61 -4.29 -23.82
N PRO A 470 -1.13 -3.08 -23.53
CA PRO A 470 -1.38 -2.44 -22.22
C PRO A 470 -2.86 -2.25 -21.94
N GLU A 471 -3.25 -2.46 -20.68
CA GLU A 471 -4.58 -2.14 -20.18
C GLU A 471 -4.71 -0.62 -20.01
N LYS A 472 -5.90 -0.05 -20.26
CA LYS A 472 -6.15 1.39 -20.23
C LYS A 472 -7.37 1.73 -19.39
N SER A 473 -7.36 2.90 -18.75
CA SER A 473 -8.54 3.44 -18.10
C SER A 473 -8.74 4.92 -18.37
N THR A 474 -10.00 5.34 -18.38
CA THR A 474 -10.39 6.76 -18.36
C THR A 474 -11.36 6.95 -17.19
N SER A 475 -11.00 7.82 -16.27
CA SER A 475 -11.79 8.11 -15.09
C SER A 475 -12.31 9.55 -15.13
N TYR A 476 -13.57 9.70 -14.80
CA TYR A 476 -14.28 10.97 -14.62
C TYR A 476 -14.66 11.08 -13.17
N GLU A 477 -14.39 12.21 -12.55
CA GLU A 477 -14.84 12.46 -11.18
C GLU A 477 -15.30 13.90 -10.99
N PHE A 478 -16.25 14.07 -10.07
CA PHE A 478 -16.75 15.37 -9.66
C PHE A 478 -17.24 15.29 -8.22
N GLY A 479 -16.98 16.35 -7.46
CA GLY A 479 -17.43 16.40 -6.08
C GLY A 479 -17.13 17.72 -5.42
N PHE A 480 -17.27 17.74 -4.09
CA PHE A 480 -16.96 18.90 -3.28
C PHE A 480 -16.22 18.53 -2.00
N ASN A 481 -15.47 19.49 -1.50
CA ASN A 481 -14.95 19.52 -0.14
C ASN A 481 -15.58 20.72 0.59
N TYR A 482 -16.08 20.49 1.78
CA TYR A 482 -16.57 21.53 2.68
C TYR A 482 -15.69 21.54 3.93
N SER A 483 -15.16 22.70 4.30
CA SER A 483 -14.33 22.87 5.48
C SER A 483 -14.74 24.14 6.22
N ALA A 484 -15.25 23.97 7.42
CA ALA A 484 -15.64 25.05 8.34
C ALA A 484 -14.93 24.84 9.69
N PRO A 485 -13.65 25.25 9.80
CA PRO A 485 -12.85 25.00 11.01
C PRO A 485 -13.45 25.61 12.28
N GLU A 486 -14.15 26.72 12.14
CA GLU A 486 -14.84 27.39 13.25
C GLU A 486 -16.02 26.58 13.81
N LEU A 487 -16.54 25.62 13.02
CA LEU A 487 -17.57 24.68 13.44
C LEU A 487 -17.00 23.30 13.77
N GLY A 488 -15.68 23.13 13.68
CA GLY A 488 -15.04 21.82 13.79
C GLY A 488 -15.52 20.82 12.73
N LEU A 489 -15.90 21.28 11.52
CA LEU A 489 -16.58 20.44 10.53
C LEU A 489 -15.83 20.40 9.21
N THR A 490 -15.47 19.18 8.78
CA THR A 490 -15.05 18.92 7.40
C THR A 490 -15.91 17.81 6.78
N SER A 491 -16.18 17.92 5.49
CA SER A 491 -16.96 16.91 4.76
C SER A 491 -16.54 16.88 3.30
N SER A 492 -16.60 15.71 2.68
CA SER A 492 -16.42 15.60 1.24
C SER A 492 -17.41 14.63 0.62
N LEU A 493 -17.77 14.89 -0.62
CA LEU A 493 -18.50 13.95 -1.47
C LEU A 493 -17.84 13.93 -2.84
N MET A 494 -17.48 12.74 -3.31
CA MET A 494 -16.95 12.53 -4.64
C MET A 494 -17.75 11.44 -5.35
N VAL A 495 -18.21 11.71 -6.57
CA VAL A 495 -18.77 10.71 -7.47
C VAL A 495 -17.80 10.43 -8.60
N PHE A 496 -17.67 9.17 -8.99
CA PHE A 496 -16.73 8.77 -10.01
C PHE A 496 -17.30 7.72 -10.97
N LYS A 497 -16.75 7.72 -12.18
CA LYS A 497 -16.95 6.69 -13.19
C LYS A 497 -15.60 6.43 -13.88
N SER A 498 -15.21 5.15 -13.98
CA SER A 498 -13.99 4.72 -14.68
C SER A 498 -14.36 3.69 -15.74
N ASP A 499 -14.02 3.97 -16.98
CA ASP A 499 -14.10 3.05 -18.10
C ASP A 499 -12.74 2.36 -18.27
N PHE A 500 -12.75 1.03 -18.28
CA PHE A 500 -11.57 0.18 -18.36
C PHE A 500 -11.59 -0.57 -19.70
N LYS A 501 -10.48 -0.59 -20.42
CA LYS A 501 -10.32 -1.25 -21.73
C LYS A 501 -9.15 -2.21 -21.76
N ASP A 502 -9.24 -3.20 -22.62
CA ASP A 502 -8.19 -4.16 -22.92
C ASP A 502 -7.73 -4.96 -21.68
N LYS A 503 -8.66 -5.26 -20.76
CA LYS A 503 -8.33 -6.01 -19.54
C LYS A 503 -7.67 -7.35 -19.87
N ILE A 504 -6.53 -7.59 -19.23
CA ILE A 504 -5.81 -8.86 -19.35
C ILE A 504 -6.45 -9.89 -18.40
N VAL A 505 -6.85 -11.02 -18.96
CA VAL A 505 -7.43 -12.15 -18.23
C VAL A 505 -6.78 -13.45 -18.68
N GLU A 506 -6.90 -14.52 -17.83
CA GLU A 506 -6.46 -15.86 -18.19
C GLU A 506 -7.44 -16.48 -19.20
N ASP A 507 -6.92 -17.01 -20.30
CA ASP A 507 -7.66 -17.83 -21.28
C ASP A 507 -7.16 -19.26 -21.26
N ARG A 508 -8.09 -20.21 -21.19
CA ARG A 508 -7.79 -21.62 -21.14
C ARG A 508 -7.66 -22.19 -22.55
N LEU A 509 -6.42 -22.38 -23.02
CA LEU A 509 -6.15 -22.94 -24.34
C LEU A 509 -6.44 -24.44 -24.43
N CYS A 510 -6.18 -25.16 -23.36
CA CYS A 510 -6.41 -26.60 -23.24
C CYS A 510 -6.68 -26.97 -21.79
N ASP A 511 -7.61 -27.90 -21.57
CA ASP A 511 -7.90 -28.48 -20.26
C ASP A 511 -8.08 -29.99 -20.37
N THR A 512 -7.84 -30.71 -19.26
CA THR A 512 -8.13 -32.13 -19.11
C THR A 512 -9.17 -32.28 -17.99
N PRO A 513 -10.48 -32.23 -18.34
CA PRO A 513 -11.55 -32.33 -17.36
C PRO A 513 -11.48 -33.63 -16.55
N GLY A 514 -11.86 -33.56 -15.25
CA GLY A 514 -11.87 -34.72 -14.35
C GLY A 514 -10.51 -35.07 -13.73
N THR A 515 -9.43 -34.39 -14.12
CA THR A 515 -8.12 -34.56 -13.49
C THR A 515 -7.85 -33.51 -12.39
N THR A 516 -7.04 -33.91 -11.42
CA THR A 516 -6.59 -33.07 -10.29
C THR A 516 -5.07 -32.86 -10.36
N ASN A 517 -4.54 -32.05 -9.47
CA ASN A 517 -3.08 -31.85 -9.35
C ASN A 517 -2.33 -33.14 -8.96
N SER A 518 -3.06 -34.13 -8.40
CA SER A 518 -2.52 -35.43 -7.96
C SER A 518 -2.75 -36.55 -8.99
N SER A 519 -3.42 -36.24 -10.12
CA SER A 519 -3.61 -37.24 -11.18
C SER A 519 -2.28 -37.58 -11.85
N PRO A 520 -2.08 -38.84 -12.28
CA PRO A 520 -0.89 -39.26 -13.03
C PRO A 520 -0.67 -38.41 -14.29
N VAL A 521 0.60 -38.16 -14.63
CA VAL A 521 0.96 -37.34 -15.80
C VAL A 521 0.46 -37.92 -17.12
N GLU A 522 0.29 -39.25 -17.18
CA GLU A 522 -0.23 -39.97 -18.35
C GLU A 522 -1.69 -39.62 -18.66
N GLU A 523 -2.43 -39.14 -17.67
CA GLU A 523 -3.80 -38.67 -17.84
C GLU A 523 -3.90 -37.25 -18.38
N TRP A 524 -2.81 -36.48 -18.35
CA TRP A 524 -2.79 -35.08 -18.79
C TRP A 524 -2.71 -35.01 -20.33
N LYS A 525 -3.71 -34.42 -20.94
CA LYS A 525 -3.85 -34.36 -22.39
C LYS A 525 -3.36 -33.06 -23.02
N CYS A 526 -3.05 -32.06 -22.23
CA CYS A 526 -2.55 -30.78 -22.72
C CYS A 526 -1.03 -30.80 -22.82
N SER A 527 -0.48 -30.03 -23.74
CA SER A 527 0.96 -29.91 -23.91
C SER A 527 1.37 -28.47 -24.22
N ALA A 528 2.47 -28.03 -23.64
CA ALA A 528 3.17 -26.81 -24.02
C ALA A 528 4.61 -27.17 -24.34
N ASN A 529 5.05 -26.84 -25.57
CA ASN A 529 6.39 -27.17 -26.10
C ASN A 529 6.78 -28.65 -25.92
N GLY A 530 5.81 -29.58 -26.07
CA GLY A 530 6.04 -31.01 -25.95
C GLY A 530 6.00 -31.59 -24.52
N LYS A 531 5.90 -30.75 -23.49
CA LYS A 531 5.78 -31.15 -22.10
C LYS A 531 4.30 -31.30 -21.71
N PRO A 532 3.89 -32.42 -21.08
CA PRO A 532 2.51 -32.63 -20.71
C PRO A 532 2.10 -31.78 -19.51
N TYR A 533 0.86 -31.29 -19.54
CA TYR A 533 0.23 -30.52 -18.47
C TYR A 533 -1.25 -30.89 -18.33
N ARG A 534 -1.79 -30.75 -17.12
CA ARG A 534 -3.22 -30.91 -16.86
C ARG A 534 -4.04 -29.87 -17.61
N PHE A 535 -3.55 -28.62 -17.63
CA PHE A 535 -4.06 -27.57 -18.49
C PHE A 535 -2.95 -26.59 -18.89
N VAL A 536 -3.20 -25.92 -20.01
CA VAL A 536 -2.38 -24.82 -20.52
C VAL A 536 -3.25 -23.60 -20.67
N SER A 537 -2.83 -22.48 -20.10
CA SER A 537 -3.48 -21.18 -20.24
C SER A 537 -2.53 -20.17 -20.86
N GLN A 538 -3.10 -19.08 -21.36
CA GLN A 538 -2.38 -17.91 -21.83
C GLN A 538 -3.12 -16.65 -21.39
N MET A 539 -2.44 -15.54 -21.18
CA MET A 539 -3.10 -14.27 -20.95
C MET A 539 -3.55 -13.65 -22.26
N LYS A 540 -4.72 -12.99 -22.27
CA LYS A 540 -5.21 -12.24 -23.43
C LYS A 540 -5.97 -10.97 -23.01
N ASN A 541 -5.99 -9.98 -23.90
CA ASN A 541 -6.85 -8.81 -23.75
C ASN A 541 -8.26 -9.15 -24.21
N VAL A 542 -9.27 -9.02 -23.36
CA VAL A 542 -10.63 -9.49 -23.73
C VAL A 542 -11.75 -8.55 -23.41
N SER A 543 -11.65 -7.66 -22.42
CA SER A 543 -12.87 -7.10 -21.86
C SER A 543 -12.77 -5.62 -21.56
N ASP A 544 -13.85 -4.91 -21.95
CA ASP A 544 -14.15 -3.60 -21.40
C ASP A 544 -14.93 -3.76 -20.08
N ALA A 545 -14.68 -2.90 -19.13
CA ALA A 545 -15.39 -2.85 -17.87
C ALA A 545 -15.67 -1.42 -17.43
N GLU A 546 -16.69 -1.25 -16.61
CA GLU A 546 -17.04 0.02 -15.99
C GLU A 546 -17.02 -0.13 -14.47
N MET A 547 -16.45 0.85 -13.78
CA MET A 547 -16.52 1.01 -12.34
C MET A 547 -17.11 2.38 -12.04
N LYS A 548 -18.06 2.45 -11.10
CA LYS A 548 -18.64 3.71 -10.68
C LYS A 548 -19.05 3.67 -9.22
N GLY A 549 -19.06 4.83 -8.59
CA GLY A 549 -19.40 4.91 -7.19
C GLY A 549 -19.50 6.32 -6.65
N ALA A 550 -19.66 6.37 -5.34
CA ALA A 550 -19.65 7.60 -4.56
C ALA A 550 -18.88 7.36 -3.25
N GLU A 551 -18.14 8.37 -2.84
CA GLU A 551 -17.35 8.40 -1.61
C GLU A 551 -17.77 9.62 -0.82
N PHE A 552 -18.12 9.42 0.45
CA PHE A 552 -18.50 10.48 1.38
C PHE A 552 -17.65 10.40 2.63
N THR A 553 -17.20 11.54 3.14
CA THR A 553 -16.54 11.68 4.44
C THR A 553 -17.18 12.79 5.24
N LEU A 554 -17.15 12.62 6.55
CA LEU A 554 -17.55 13.62 7.53
C LEU A 554 -16.66 13.50 8.75
N ASP A 555 -16.01 14.58 9.13
CA ASP A 555 -15.27 14.73 10.37
C ASP A 555 -15.86 15.92 11.12
N TYR A 556 -16.24 15.72 12.39
CA TYR A 556 -16.96 16.70 13.17
C TYR A 556 -16.56 16.67 14.66
N ASP A 557 -16.13 17.82 15.14
CA ASP A 557 -15.91 18.07 16.57
C ASP A 557 -17.27 18.30 17.26
N VAL A 558 -17.89 17.20 17.72
CA VAL A 558 -19.21 17.23 18.37
C VAL A 558 -19.17 18.06 19.66
N LEU A 559 -18.07 17.96 20.38
CA LEU A 559 -17.69 18.74 21.56
C LEU A 559 -16.19 19.03 21.45
N ASP A 560 -15.67 19.96 22.25
CA ASP A 560 -14.24 20.28 22.29
C ASP A 560 -13.34 19.05 22.56
N ASN A 561 -13.90 18.00 23.17
CA ASN A 561 -13.23 16.78 23.55
C ASN A 561 -13.88 15.51 22.95
N LEU A 562 -14.78 15.64 21.99
CA LEU A 562 -15.43 14.52 21.29
C LEU A 562 -15.41 14.75 19.79
N HIS A 563 -14.58 13.99 19.09
CA HIS A 563 -14.50 13.98 17.64
C HIS A 563 -15.24 12.78 17.06
N ALA A 564 -16.02 12.99 16.01
CA ALA A 564 -16.73 11.96 15.26
C ALA A 564 -16.25 11.96 13.80
N SER A 565 -15.87 10.78 13.29
CA SER A 565 -15.49 10.57 11.90
C SER A 565 -16.40 9.56 11.22
N THR A 566 -16.70 9.79 9.95
CA THR A 566 -17.50 8.86 9.14
C THR A 566 -16.95 8.79 7.74
N SER A 567 -16.81 7.59 7.20
CA SER A 567 -16.59 7.39 5.78
C SER A 567 -17.57 6.38 5.21
N TYR A 568 -18.14 6.71 4.06
CA TYR A 568 -19.05 5.81 3.33
C TYR A 568 -18.61 5.69 1.88
N THR A 569 -18.58 4.45 1.38
CA THR A 569 -18.25 4.16 -0.01
C THR A 569 -19.31 3.26 -0.63
N TYR A 570 -19.78 3.67 -1.81
CA TYR A 570 -20.56 2.83 -2.69
C TYR A 570 -19.77 2.55 -3.96
N THR A 571 -19.63 1.27 -4.33
CA THR A 571 -18.91 0.87 -5.57
C THR A 571 -19.70 -0.20 -6.33
N LYS A 572 -19.83 0.00 -7.64
CA LYS A 572 -20.39 -0.98 -8.58
C LYS A 572 -19.42 -1.19 -9.72
N THR A 573 -19.15 -2.47 -10.06
CA THR A 573 -18.38 -2.88 -11.24
C THR A 573 -19.26 -3.63 -12.21
N GLU A 574 -18.99 -3.54 -13.52
CA GLU A 574 -19.77 -4.21 -14.57
C GLU A 574 -18.90 -4.47 -15.79
N GLN A 575 -18.91 -5.70 -16.29
CA GLN A 575 -18.26 -6.08 -17.56
C GLN A 575 -19.11 -5.59 -18.73
N LYS A 576 -18.51 -4.85 -19.67
CA LYS A 576 -19.21 -4.25 -20.81
C LYS A 576 -19.10 -5.05 -22.09
N SER A 577 -18.17 -6.00 -22.14
CA SER A 577 -17.96 -6.89 -23.27
C SER A 577 -17.62 -8.31 -22.81
N GLY A 578 -17.46 -9.24 -23.74
CA GLY A 578 -17.09 -10.62 -23.46
C GLY A 578 -18.27 -11.51 -23.01
N GLU A 579 -17.95 -12.74 -22.62
CA GLU A 579 -18.90 -13.78 -22.23
C GLU A 579 -19.77 -13.39 -21.04
N PHE A 580 -19.18 -12.67 -20.07
CA PHE A 580 -19.85 -12.27 -18.82
C PHE A 580 -20.37 -10.81 -18.86
N LYS A 581 -20.72 -10.30 -20.04
CA LYS A 581 -21.27 -8.95 -20.19
C LYS A 581 -22.48 -8.72 -19.26
N GLY A 582 -22.49 -7.60 -18.56
CA GLY A 582 -23.52 -7.22 -17.60
C GLY A 582 -23.29 -7.79 -16.18
N GLN A 583 -22.36 -8.73 -16.02
CA GLN A 583 -21.98 -9.26 -14.71
C GLN A 583 -20.94 -8.36 -14.01
N PRO A 584 -20.84 -8.42 -12.68
CA PRO A 584 -19.77 -7.75 -11.95
C PRO A 584 -18.39 -8.25 -12.38
N LEU A 585 -17.38 -7.38 -12.27
CA LEU A 585 -16.01 -7.74 -12.63
C LEU A 585 -15.22 -8.28 -11.43
N ASN A 586 -15.23 -7.55 -10.33
CA ASN A 586 -14.39 -7.80 -9.17
C ASN A 586 -15.24 -8.11 -7.93
N LYS A 587 -14.71 -8.93 -7.03
CA LYS A 587 -15.25 -9.20 -5.71
C LYS A 587 -15.12 -7.95 -4.82
N MET A 588 -16.16 -7.13 -4.76
CA MET A 588 -16.15 -5.86 -4.04
C MET A 588 -17.35 -5.72 -3.13
N PRO A 589 -17.18 -5.23 -1.88
CA PRO A 589 -18.31 -4.77 -1.08
C PRO A 589 -19.01 -3.63 -1.81
N LYS A 590 -20.33 -3.75 -2.04
CA LYS A 590 -21.11 -2.66 -2.67
C LYS A 590 -21.20 -1.44 -1.77
N HIS A 591 -21.25 -1.66 -0.46
CA HIS A 591 -21.36 -0.63 0.56
C HIS A 591 -20.30 -0.87 1.63
N MET A 592 -19.58 0.17 1.97
CA MET A 592 -18.67 0.20 3.12
C MET A 592 -19.00 1.42 3.97
N LEU A 593 -19.05 1.25 5.29
CA LEU A 593 -19.27 2.33 6.24
C LEU A 593 -18.28 2.16 7.39
N ASN A 594 -17.57 3.22 7.72
CA ASN A 594 -16.75 3.29 8.91
C ASN A 594 -17.24 4.52 9.72
N VAL A 595 -17.41 4.32 11.01
CA VAL A 595 -17.77 5.38 11.96
C VAL A 595 -16.81 5.29 13.13
N GLY A 596 -16.14 6.39 13.43
CA GLY A 596 -15.21 6.53 14.54
C GLY A 596 -15.69 7.59 15.52
N LEU A 597 -15.42 7.37 16.79
CA LEU A 597 -15.61 8.33 17.88
C LEU A 597 -14.32 8.36 18.71
N ASP A 598 -13.69 9.52 18.77
CA ASP A 598 -12.52 9.77 19.62
C ASP A 598 -12.94 10.69 20.76
N TYR A 599 -12.72 10.30 22.02
CA TYR A 599 -13.10 11.04 23.19
C TYR A 599 -11.89 11.29 24.10
N ASP A 600 -11.51 12.55 24.25
CA ASP A 600 -10.49 13.00 25.18
C ASP A 600 -11.10 13.11 26.58
N VAL A 601 -10.92 12.06 27.40
CA VAL A 601 -11.39 12.00 28.78
C VAL A 601 -10.67 13.04 29.63
N SER A 602 -9.40 13.30 29.31
CA SER A 602 -8.53 14.31 29.91
C SER A 602 -7.34 14.57 29.00
N ASP A 603 -6.48 15.53 29.31
CA ASP A 603 -5.23 15.83 28.58
C ASP A 603 -4.30 14.61 28.46
N THR A 604 -4.44 13.61 29.34
CA THR A 604 -3.60 12.41 29.37
C THR A 604 -4.30 11.14 28.89
N TRP A 605 -5.63 11.14 28.79
CA TRP A 605 -6.42 9.97 28.40
C TRP A 605 -7.31 10.26 27.21
N THR A 606 -7.08 9.57 26.11
CA THR A 606 -7.97 9.50 24.94
C THR A 606 -8.54 8.10 24.82
N THR A 607 -9.83 7.98 24.54
CA THR A 607 -10.50 6.71 24.21
C THR A 607 -11.10 6.79 22.84
N TRP A 608 -11.20 5.66 22.15
CA TRP A 608 -11.80 5.61 20.83
C TRP A 608 -12.71 4.38 20.67
N LEU A 609 -13.70 4.51 19.77
CA LEU A 609 -14.63 3.46 19.39
C LEU A 609 -14.87 3.53 17.87
N ASP A 610 -14.66 2.42 17.18
CA ASP A 610 -14.91 2.30 15.74
C ASP A 610 -15.98 1.26 15.45
N TYR A 611 -16.83 1.55 14.49
CA TYR A 611 -17.70 0.60 13.82
C TYR A 611 -17.32 0.49 12.35
N ASN A 612 -16.99 -0.71 11.88
CA ASN A 612 -16.59 -0.99 10.52
C ASN A 612 -17.58 -1.96 9.88
N TYR A 613 -18.26 -1.53 8.82
CA TYR A 613 -19.20 -2.35 8.06
C TYR A 613 -18.70 -2.60 6.65
N ARG A 614 -18.68 -3.87 6.26
CA ARG A 614 -18.45 -4.34 4.89
C ARG A 614 -19.72 -5.00 4.40
N GLY A 615 -20.38 -4.42 3.39
CA GLY A 615 -21.59 -4.98 2.79
C GLY A 615 -21.32 -6.27 2.02
N LYS A 616 -22.39 -6.93 1.60
CA LYS A 616 -22.29 -8.09 0.71
C LYS A 616 -21.42 -7.74 -0.50
N THR A 617 -20.47 -8.62 -0.84
CA THR A 617 -19.66 -8.44 -2.05
C THR A 617 -20.46 -8.81 -3.29
N SER A 618 -20.09 -8.25 -4.43
CA SER A 618 -20.60 -8.68 -5.74
C SER A 618 -20.10 -10.09 -6.05
N ASP A 619 -20.84 -10.81 -6.90
CA ASP A 619 -20.27 -11.91 -7.65
C ASP A 619 -19.10 -11.37 -8.49
N TYR A 620 -18.16 -12.21 -8.87
CA TYR A 620 -16.92 -11.76 -9.50
C TYR A 620 -16.42 -12.78 -10.53
N LEU A 621 -15.69 -12.25 -11.52
CA LEU A 621 -14.93 -13.09 -12.44
C LEU A 621 -13.69 -13.64 -11.70
N SER A 622 -13.70 -14.94 -11.48
CA SER A 622 -12.56 -15.70 -10.98
C SER A 622 -11.50 -15.82 -12.11
N ARG A 623 -10.97 -16.99 -12.37
CA ARG A 623 -10.04 -17.15 -13.52
C ARG A 623 -10.79 -17.22 -14.85
N THR A 624 -11.75 -18.12 -14.98
CA THR A 624 -12.49 -18.42 -16.22
C THR A 624 -13.99 -18.59 -16.00
N SER A 625 -14.52 -18.32 -14.80
CA SER A 625 -15.92 -18.51 -14.42
C SER A 625 -16.35 -17.41 -13.43
N MET A 626 -17.67 -17.20 -13.36
CA MET A 626 -18.27 -16.35 -12.33
C MET A 626 -18.39 -17.13 -11.03
N ASP A 627 -17.86 -16.55 -9.95
CA ASP A 627 -18.00 -17.05 -8.58
C ASP A 627 -18.95 -16.15 -7.77
N ASN A 628 -19.60 -16.70 -6.76
CA ASN A 628 -20.52 -15.97 -5.92
C ASN A 628 -19.81 -15.00 -4.98
N GLY A 629 -20.44 -13.86 -4.73
CA GLY A 629 -20.03 -12.93 -3.69
C GLY A 629 -20.28 -13.49 -2.29
N THR A 630 -19.65 -12.84 -1.30
CA THR A 630 -19.71 -13.26 0.11
C THR A 630 -20.66 -12.37 0.92
N PRO A 631 -21.20 -12.84 2.05
CA PRO A 631 -22.05 -12.06 2.95
C PRO A 631 -21.33 -10.78 3.47
N GLY A 632 -22.12 -9.81 3.89
CA GLY A 632 -21.60 -8.64 4.60
C GLY A 632 -21.38 -8.94 6.08
N TYR A 633 -20.52 -8.12 6.72
CA TYR A 633 -20.26 -8.19 8.15
C TYR A 633 -19.95 -6.81 8.74
N GLY A 634 -20.08 -6.70 10.07
CA GLY A 634 -19.70 -5.53 10.83
C GLY A 634 -18.87 -5.92 12.04
N THR A 635 -17.90 -5.08 12.39
CA THR A 635 -17.06 -5.22 13.58
C THR A 635 -17.05 -3.95 14.40
N PHE A 636 -16.89 -4.10 15.72
CA PHE A 636 -16.64 -3.00 16.65
C PHE A 636 -15.24 -3.14 17.22
N ASP A 637 -14.52 -2.03 17.24
CA ASP A 637 -13.19 -1.93 17.80
C ASP A 637 -13.18 -0.78 18.82
N ALA A 638 -12.48 -0.92 19.94
CA ALA A 638 -12.36 0.14 20.94
C ALA A 638 -10.98 0.10 21.61
N GLY A 639 -10.54 1.24 22.11
CA GLY A 639 -9.28 1.31 22.81
C GLY A 639 -9.06 2.62 23.54
N ALA A 640 -7.87 2.73 24.11
CA ALA A 640 -7.44 3.92 24.83
C ALA A 640 -5.95 4.18 24.65
N VAL A 641 -5.58 5.44 24.73
CA VAL A 641 -4.21 5.94 24.79
C VAL A 641 -4.02 6.67 26.12
N PHE A 642 -2.98 6.33 26.85
CA PHE A 642 -2.55 7.00 28.06
C PHE A 642 -1.21 7.67 27.85
N LYS A 643 -1.17 9.00 27.84
CA LYS A 643 0.06 9.81 27.82
C LYS A 643 0.61 9.91 29.25
N ALA A 644 1.47 8.97 29.64
CA ALA A 644 2.03 8.93 30.99
C ALA A 644 3.00 10.10 31.24
N THR A 645 3.72 10.51 30.21
CA THR A 645 4.57 11.72 30.15
C THR A 645 4.59 12.22 28.71
N ASP A 646 5.21 13.36 28.43
CA ASP A 646 5.42 13.89 27.07
C ASP A 646 6.18 12.90 26.17
N ASN A 647 7.01 12.05 26.78
CA ASN A 647 7.87 11.08 26.09
C ASN A 647 7.38 9.63 26.16
N LEU A 648 6.32 9.34 26.93
CA LEU A 648 5.83 7.98 27.14
C LEU A 648 4.32 7.92 26.96
N SER A 649 3.85 7.17 25.96
CA SER A 649 2.46 6.80 25.81
C SER A 649 2.26 5.29 25.80
N LEU A 650 1.16 4.85 26.38
CA LEU A 650 0.69 3.47 26.42
C LEU A 650 -0.59 3.38 25.60
N THR A 651 -0.73 2.34 24.81
CA THR A 651 -1.93 2.06 24.01
C THR A 651 -2.51 0.72 24.40
N ALA A 652 -3.83 0.62 24.43
CA ALA A 652 -4.54 -0.65 24.60
C ALA A 652 -5.76 -0.67 23.68
N GLY A 653 -6.04 -1.79 23.05
CA GLY A 653 -7.17 -1.94 22.14
C GLY A 653 -7.79 -3.33 22.16
N ILE A 654 -9.08 -3.38 21.90
CA ILE A 654 -9.84 -4.60 21.67
C ILE A 654 -10.45 -4.47 20.27
N TYR A 655 -10.04 -5.32 19.35
CA TYR A 655 -10.52 -5.36 17.98
C TYR A 655 -11.50 -6.50 17.79
N ASN A 656 -12.55 -6.27 16.99
CA ASN A 656 -13.66 -7.20 16.80
C ASN A 656 -14.28 -7.65 18.15
N ILE A 657 -14.73 -6.68 18.96
CA ILE A 657 -15.22 -6.87 20.33
C ILE A 657 -16.28 -7.98 20.41
N ALA A 658 -17.17 -8.04 19.40
CA ALA A 658 -18.23 -9.05 19.32
C ALA A 658 -17.74 -10.45 18.96
N ASN A 659 -16.43 -10.62 18.70
CA ASN A 659 -15.84 -11.86 18.21
C ASN A 659 -16.56 -12.45 16.99
N LYS A 660 -16.91 -11.58 16.02
CA LYS A 660 -17.52 -12.01 14.77
C LYS A 660 -16.54 -12.93 14.03
N GLU A 661 -16.92 -14.19 13.87
CA GLU A 661 -16.14 -15.14 13.09
C GLU A 661 -16.30 -14.86 11.59
N ILE A 662 -15.16 -14.70 10.92
CA ILE A 662 -15.07 -14.46 9.48
C ILE A 662 -14.07 -15.47 8.94
N THR A 663 -14.60 -16.56 8.40
CA THR A 663 -13.84 -17.71 7.95
C THR A 663 -14.04 -17.99 6.48
N ASN A 664 -13.19 -18.82 5.91
CA ASN A 664 -13.13 -19.07 4.47
C ASN A 664 -14.42 -19.70 3.90
N GLY A 665 -15.11 -20.52 4.69
CA GLY A 665 -16.35 -21.19 4.23
C GLY A 665 -17.43 -20.21 3.79
N ASP A 666 -17.67 -19.17 4.60
CA ASP A 666 -18.74 -18.19 4.34
C ASP A 666 -18.24 -16.95 3.61
N TYR A 667 -16.99 -16.49 3.90
CA TYR A 667 -16.50 -15.18 3.48
C TYR A 667 -15.35 -15.24 2.47
N ASP A 668 -14.83 -16.42 2.17
CA ASP A 668 -13.68 -16.65 1.29
C ASP A 668 -12.41 -15.88 1.73
N ILE A 669 -12.37 -15.52 3.01
CA ILE A 669 -11.25 -14.94 3.75
C ILE A 669 -11.27 -15.44 5.18
N VAL A 670 -10.13 -15.34 5.88
CA VAL A 670 -10.04 -15.54 7.32
C VAL A 670 -9.53 -14.24 7.94
N LEU A 671 -10.28 -13.70 8.91
CA LEU A 671 -9.86 -12.56 9.72
C LEU A 671 -9.61 -13.01 11.15
N ASP A 672 -8.76 -12.27 11.85
CA ASP A 672 -8.17 -12.65 13.14
C ASP A 672 -9.18 -12.87 14.30
N GLY A 673 -10.47 -12.58 14.12
CA GLY A 673 -11.44 -12.62 15.22
C GLY A 673 -11.17 -11.54 16.27
N ARG A 674 -11.53 -11.79 17.55
CA ARG A 674 -11.26 -10.83 18.62
C ARG A 674 -9.78 -10.85 19.01
N ARG A 675 -9.21 -9.64 19.14
CA ARG A 675 -7.81 -9.43 19.53
C ARG A 675 -7.71 -8.40 20.64
N TYR A 676 -6.74 -8.60 21.53
CA TYR A 676 -6.35 -7.65 22.57
C TYR A 676 -4.93 -7.18 22.29
N THR A 677 -4.74 -5.89 22.07
CA THR A 677 -3.43 -5.32 21.78
C THR A 677 -3.01 -4.39 22.88
N VAL A 678 -1.75 -4.45 23.24
CA VAL A 678 -1.09 -3.47 24.12
C VAL A 678 0.18 -3.00 23.45
N GLY A 679 0.41 -1.70 23.50
CA GLY A 679 1.58 -1.06 22.90
C GLY A 679 2.14 0.02 23.81
N MET A 680 3.37 0.41 23.53
CA MET A 680 4.05 1.50 24.19
C MET A 680 4.84 2.30 23.15
N ASN A 681 4.86 3.62 23.29
CA ASN A 681 5.71 4.48 22.49
C ASN A 681 6.58 5.34 23.42
N ILE A 682 7.89 5.16 23.29
CA ILE A 682 8.90 5.91 24.05
C ILE A 682 9.59 6.85 23.06
N LYS A 683 9.51 8.18 23.30
CA LYS A 683 10.21 9.22 22.55
C LYS A 683 11.41 9.72 23.36
N PHE A 684 12.45 10.17 22.69
CA PHE A 684 13.65 10.72 23.34
C PHE A 684 14.35 11.73 22.44
#